data_316970e502de7ac54952271f073224f4
#
_entry.id   316970e502de7ac54952271f073224f4
#
_cell.length_a   1.000
_cell.length_b   1.000
_cell.length_c   1.000
_cell.angle_alpha   90.00
_cell.angle_beta   90.00
_cell.angle_gamma   90.00
#
_symmetry.space_group_name_H-M   'P 1'
#
loop_
_entity.id
_entity.type
_entity.pdbx_description
1 polymer ?
#
loop_
_entity_poly.entity_id
_entity_poly.type
_entity_poly.pdbx_seq_one_letter_code
_entity_poly.pdbx_strand_id
1 'polypeptide(L)'
;MKPQALIRLLWLASCLLFSSGIGSGWWGCSQQQLVAQEPDNLGFLDFVRAQAVQLRHNDRAPASLADWQMRREELRRQLVDAWGPFPAEPVPLAARKLGEVQREGYRLERLVFQTFPNLWMTAHAYVPEVEGRVPAVLCVHGHWAKAKQDPVVQARCIGLAKLGFFVLAVDACGAGERAIGKALGEYHGEMTGAMLLPIGRSLAGVQLYENMRAIDYLRTRTEVDASRMGVTGASGGGNQSMYLGTFDERVAAVVPVCSVGNYQAYLGAACCMCEVVPGALRFTEEGDVLGLAAPRGLMVISATGDARQFSVREAQRSLLRATEIAQLHDRRDQVRHTIIESGHDYNQAMREAMYGWMTKQLKGQGDGSPIPEPKIVTEEPEAIRCFPGESRPDDFVTIPQFARAEAQRLVARRGRPTTTEEWQQALGTERRQALARSLRLPTNDVGPLQVKRGEMTAEGTQTWSFTSEPGIRPLATFKTANSADRSIVVLLNIEGEAQAAKSEVARSLRGRNVITMDLRATGKQAVPGDSIGNAPDHNSAEWSLWIGRPLLGQWVHDIRRLLDALADQPDTRGLQVSLLGQGPAGLVALFSAAVDERVQQVECVDSLVSYVSDEPYRQQRLGTLVPGLLRDVGDVGHVAALIAPRPLTVTNPVLGNGKPAPIGRLRQAFEYTRDAYESLDKASELRLVVTH
;
A
#
# COMPACT_ATOMS: atom_id res chain seq x y z
N MET A 1 38.61 27.58 -1.17
CA MET A 1 39.10 28.06 0.17
C MET A 1 38.08 27.61 1.20
N LYS A 2 38.50 26.73 2.11
CA LYS A 2 37.80 26.32 3.34
C LYS A 2 37.74 27.48 4.34
N PRO A 3 36.88 27.45 5.40
CA PRO A 3 37.04 26.54 6.54
C PRO A 3 35.67 25.90 6.95
N GLN A 4 35.52 24.68 7.34
CA GLN A 4 35.94 23.86 8.52
C GLN A 4 35.82 24.56 9.89
N ALA A 5 34.98 23.95 10.74
CA ALA A 5 35.32 23.36 12.02
C ALA A 5 34.34 23.69 13.18
N LEU A 6 34.13 22.67 13.93
CA LEU A 6 33.88 22.55 15.39
C LEU A 6 32.45 22.80 15.90
N ILE A 7 31.83 21.70 16.37
CA ILE A 7 31.48 21.50 17.78
C ILE A 7 31.32 19.98 18.01
N ARG A 8 32.30 19.40 18.69
CA ARG A 8 32.23 18.13 19.42
C ARG A 8 32.30 18.45 20.92
N LEU A 9 31.76 17.53 21.70
CA LEU A 9 31.90 17.35 23.17
C LEU A 9 30.86 18.04 24.05
N LEU A 10 30.03 17.17 24.66
CA LEU A 10 29.93 17.01 26.13
C LEU A 10 28.70 16.14 26.44
N TRP A 11 28.93 14.93 26.86
CA TRP A 11 28.17 14.23 27.92
C TRP A 11 28.87 12.90 28.22
N LEU A 12 29.72 12.94 29.24
CA LEU A 12 30.26 11.80 29.97
C LEU A 12 30.17 12.14 31.46
N ALA A 13 29.81 11.10 32.20
CA ALA A 13 30.00 10.96 33.65
C ALA A 13 28.84 11.36 34.57
N SER A 14 28.18 10.32 35.07
CA SER A 14 27.97 10.09 36.51
C SER A 14 27.47 8.66 36.73
N CYS A 15 28.43 7.73 36.87
CA CYS A 15 28.29 6.53 37.69
C CYS A 15 29.20 6.72 38.89
N LEU A 16 28.69 6.50 40.13
CA LEU A 16 29.36 5.69 41.13
C LEU A 16 28.74 5.85 42.53
N LEU A 17 28.47 4.65 43.11
CA LEU A 17 28.52 4.28 44.53
C LEU A 17 27.37 4.66 45.47
N PHE A 18 26.66 3.65 45.95
CA PHE A 18 26.73 3.26 47.37
C PHE A 18 26.22 1.81 47.55
N SER A 19 27.04 1.04 48.24
CA SER A 19 26.82 -0.33 48.66
C SER A 19 26.30 -0.42 50.10
N SER A 20 25.62 -1.54 50.35
CA SER A 20 25.47 -2.21 51.66
C SER A 20 24.33 -1.80 52.62
N GLY A 21 23.48 -2.78 52.93
CA GLY A 21 22.54 -2.76 54.06
C GLY A 21 21.54 -3.90 53.98
N ILE A 22 21.83 -5.00 54.66
CA ILE A 22 20.99 -6.19 54.91
C ILE A 22 19.77 -5.81 55.77
N GLY A 23 18.55 -6.23 55.35
CA GLY A 23 17.37 -6.08 56.16
C GLY A 23 16.19 -6.85 55.59
N SER A 24 15.90 -8.04 56.08
CA SER A 24 14.74 -8.86 55.83
C SER A 24 13.45 -8.22 56.32
N GLY A 25 12.52 -7.97 55.44
CA GLY A 25 11.18 -7.52 55.77
C GLY A 25 10.19 -7.85 54.66
N TRP A 26 9.34 -8.84 54.85
CA TRP A 26 8.21 -9.14 53.98
C TRP A 26 7.18 -8.03 54.06
N TRP A 27 7.03 -7.29 52.96
CA TRP A 27 5.85 -6.49 52.70
C TRP A 27 5.37 -6.77 51.27
N GLY A 28 4.13 -7.27 51.19
CA GLY A 28 3.44 -7.48 49.95
C GLY A 28 3.30 -6.13 49.21
N CYS A 29 4.06 -5.96 48.17
CA CYS A 29 3.91 -4.85 47.22
C CYS A 29 2.88 -5.28 46.18
N SER A 30 1.65 -4.79 46.30
CA SER A 30 0.67 -4.82 45.25
C SER A 30 1.32 -4.13 44.01
N GLN A 31 1.53 -4.87 42.93
CA GLN A 31 1.85 -4.32 41.65
C GLN A 31 0.66 -3.44 41.18
N GLN A 32 0.62 -2.19 41.61
CA GLN A 32 -0.08 -1.18 40.84
C GLN A 32 0.69 -1.06 39.51
N GLN A 33 0.13 -1.64 38.46
CA GLN A 33 0.49 -1.28 37.10
C GLN A 33 0.35 0.25 37.00
N LEU A 34 1.48 0.95 36.95
CA LEU A 34 1.55 2.30 36.43
C LEU A 34 1.10 2.21 34.96
N VAL A 35 -0.19 2.39 34.72
CA VAL A 35 -0.70 2.76 33.41
C VAL A 35 -0.08 4.11 33.14
N ALA A 36 0.99 4.13 32.36
CA ALA A 36 1.52 5.38 31.81
C ALA A 36 0.34 6.07 31.12
N GLN A 37 -0.07 7.25 31.60
CA GLN A 37 -1.04 8.05 30.88
C GLN A 37 -0.48 8.28 29.48
N GLU A 38 -1.18 7.73 28.49
CA GLU A 38 -0.85 8.01 27.09
C GLU A 38 -0.88 9.52 26.88
N PRO A 39 0.08 10.10 26.14
CA PRO A 39 0.06 11.51 25.84
C PRO A 39 -1.28 11.90 25.20
N ASP A 40 -1.86 13.00 25.61
CA ASP A 40 -3.18 13.50 25.15
C ASP A 40 -3.29 13.62 23.62
N ASN A 41 -2.16 13.75 22.92
CA ASN A 41 -2.06 13.81 21.45
C ASN A 41 -0.74 13.20 20.99
N LEU A 42 -0.83 12.14 20.19
CA LEU A 42 0.32 11.50 19.54
C LEU A 42 0.56 12.11 18.15
N GLY A 43 1.82 12.13 17.72
CA GLY A 43 2.11 12.28 16.31
C GLY A 43 1.51 11.09 15.52
N PHE A 44 1.16 11.31 14.26
CA PHE A 44 0.49 10.27 13.46
C PHE A 44 1.29 8.96 13.37
N LEU A 45 2.62 9.06 13.26
CA LEU A 45 3.50 7.89 13.26
C LEU A 45 3.42 7.09 14.57
N ASP A 46 3.42 7.76 15.71
CA ASP A 46 3.34 7.08 17.00
C ASP A 46 1.97 6.44 17.20
N PHE A 47 0.91 7.09 16.72
CA PHE A 47 -0.43 6.53 16.71
C PHE A 47 -0.48 5.22 15.89
N VAL A 48 0.02 5.20 14.65
CA VAL A 48 -0.03 3.98 13.83
C VAL A 48 0.84 2.87 14.41
N ARG A 49 1.97 3.20 15.04
CA ARG A 49 2.82 2.23 15.77
C ARG A 49 2.09 1.63 16.98
N ALA A 50 1.42 2.45 17.77
CA ALA A 50 0.62 1.99 18.89
C ALA A 50 -0.51 1.04 18.42
N GLN A 51 -1.20 1.40 17.32
CA GLN A 51 -2.20 0.54 16.69
C GLN A 51 -1.60 -0.81 16.25
N ALA A 52 -0.42 -0.81 15.63
CA ALA A 52 0.26 -2.04 15.19
C ALA A 52 0.61 -2.94 16.39
N VAL A 53 1.15 -2.39 17.46
CA VAL A 53 1.44 -3.12 18.70
C VAL A 53 0.15 -3.75 19.26
N GLN A 54 -0.95 -3.01 19.30
CA GLN A 54 -2.24 -3.51 19.76
C GLN A 54 -2.77 -4.64 18.87
N LEU A 55 -2.68 -4.49 17.55
CA LEU A 55 -3.11 -5.51 16.58
C LEU A 55 -2.32 -6.81 16.73
N ARG A 56 -1.02 -6.73 17.07
CA ARG A 56 -0.12 -7.88 17.19
C ARG A 56 0.11 -8.38 18.62
N HIS A 57 -0.56 -7.79 19.61
CA HIS A 57 -0.30 -8.09 21.02
C HIS A 57 -0.59 -9.56 21.40
N ASN A 58 -1.53 -10.21 20.73
CA ASN A 58 -1.88 -11.63 20.90
C ASN A 58 -1.15 -12.57 19.93
N ASP A 59 -0.22 -12.06 19.15
CA ASP A 59 0.52 -12.89 18.20
C ASP A 59 1.40 -13.90 18.93
N ARG A 60 1.28 -15.18 18.57
CA ARG A 60 2.02 -16.29 19.18
C ARG A 60 2.57 -17.20 18.08
N ALA A 61 3.73 -17.78 18.34
CA ALA A 61 4.24 -18.85 17.51
C ALA A 61 3.32 -20.06 17.55
N PRO A 62 3.14 -20.79 16.44
CA PRO A 62 2.42 -22.06 16.46
C PRO A 62 3.16 -23.06 17.37
N ALA A 63 2.41 -23.75 18.23
CA ALA A 63 2.99 -24.66 19.21
C ALA A 63 3.25 -26.07 18.64
N SER A 64 2.61 -26.40 17.53
CA SER A 64 2.72 -27.72 16.88
C SER A 64 2.61 -27.60 15.36
N LEU A 65 2.98 -28.65 14.64
CA LEU A 65 2.79 -28.74 13.19
C LEU A 65 1.30 -28.63 12.82
N ALA A 66 0.40 -29.21 13.60
CA ALA A 66 -1.04 -29.13 13.36
C ALA A 66 -1.54 -27.67 13.51
N ASP A 67 -1.09 -26.95 14.55
CA ASP A 67 -1.42 -25.51 14.71
C ASP A 67 -0.89 -24.70 13.55
N TRP A 68 0.32 -25.00 13.08
CA TRP A 68 0.88 -24.34 11.91
C TRP A 68 0.08 -24.61 10.64
N GLN A 69 -0.36 -25.83 10.40
CA GLN A 69 -1.17 -26.17 9.22
C GLN A 69 -2.48 -25.39 9.19
N MET A 70 -3.20 -25.30 10.32
CA MET A 70 -4.40 -24.46 10.41
C MET A 70 -4.09 -22.97 10.18
N ARG A 71 -3.05 -22.47 10.84
CA ARG A 71 -2.59 -21.07 10.68
C ARG A 71 -2.17 -20.79 9.23
N ARG A 72 -1.49 -21.71 8.58
CA ARG A 72 -1.01 -21.62 7.19
C ARG A 72 -2.16 -21.46 6.20
N GLU A 73 -3.21 -22.26 6.32
CA GLU A 73 -4.39 -22.17 5.45
C GLU A 73 -5.09 -20.82 5.60
N GLU A 74 -5.33 -20.39 6.82
CA GLU A 74 -5.95 -19.10 7.13
C GLU A 74 -5.07 -17.93 6.66
N LEU A 75 -3.76 -17.98 6.89
CA LEU A 75 -2.81 -16.97 6.43
C LEU A 75 -2.82 -16.83 4.90
N ARG A 76 -2.79 -17.96 4.18
CA ARG A 76 -2.84 -17.95 2.71
C ARG A 76 -4.13 -17.31 2.19
N ARG A 77 -5.27 -17.63 2.81
CA ARG A 77 -6.57 -17.01 2.47
C ARG A 77 -6.54 -15.49 2.71
N GLN A 78 -6.08 -15.06 3.89
CA GLN A 78 -5.97 -13.64 4.25
C GLN A 78 -5.00 -12.86 3.34
N LEU A 79 -3.89 -13.48 2.95
CA LEU A 79 -2.95 -12.88 1.99
C LEU A 79 -3.59 -12.69 0.61
N VAL A 80 -4.34 -13.68 0.10
CA VAL A 80 -5.08 -13.53 -1.18
C VAL A 80 -6.12 -12.43 -1.08
N ASP A 81 -6.83 -12.32 0.03
CA ASP A 81 -7.79 -11.24 0.26
C ASP A 81 -7.11 -9.85 0.24
N ALA A 82 -5.89 -9.75 0.81
CA ALA A 82 -5.11 -8.52 0.85
C ALA A 82 -4.45 -8.16 -0.50
N TRP A 83 -3.92 -9.15 -1.21
CA TRP A 83 -3.32 -8.97 -2.53
C TRP A 83 -4.34 -8.73 -3.65
N GLY A 84 -5.56 -9.21 -3.45
CA GLY A 84 -6.64 -9.25 -4.43
C GLY A 84 -6.78 -10.64 -5.07
N PRO A 85 -7.97 -10.95 -5.60
CA PRO A 85 -8.27 -12.29 -6.12
C PRO A 85 -7.41 -12.62 -7.35
N PHE A 86 -6.85 -13.81 -7.35
CA PHE A 86 -6.22 -14.35 -8.55
C PHE A 86 -7.29 -14.85 -9.53
N PRO A 87 -7.06 -14.78 -10.87
CA PRO A 87 -7.94 -15.39 -11.85
C PRO A 87 -8.13 -16.89 -11.56
N ALA A 88 -9.36 -17.35 -11.52
CA ALA A 88 -9.68 -18.78 -11.35
C ALA A 88 -9.15 -19.61 -12.53
N GLU A 89 -9.25 -19.05 -13.73
CA GLU A 89 -8.70 -19.66 -14.95
C GLU A 89 -7.65 -18.71 -15.53
N PRO A 90 -6.38 -19.13 -15.57
CA PRO A 90 -5.31 -18.34 -16.16
C PRO A 90 -5.46 -18.29 -17.69
N VAL A 91 -5.22 -17.10 -18.27
CA VAL A 91 -5.18 -16.97 -19.74
C VAL A 91 -4.03 -17.79 -20.33
N PRO A 92 -4.13 -18.23 -21.60
CA PRO A 92 -2.99 -18.84 -22.30
C PRO A 92 -1.77 -17.93 -22.27
N LEU A 93 -0.59 -18.49 -22.01
CA LEU A 93 0.66 -17.73 -21.99
C LEU A 93 0.97 -17.07 -23.34
N ALA A 94 0.56 -17.68 -24.45
CA ALA A 94 0.83 -17.19 -25.80
C ALA A 94 2.28 -16.71 -25.98
N ALA A 95 3.24 -17.45 -25.41
CA ALA A 95 4.64 -17.07 -25.35
C ALA A 95 5.25 -16.95 -26.76
N ARG A 96 6.01 -15.87 -26.97
CA ARG A 96 6.70 -15.57 -28.25
C ARG A 96 8.17 -15.28 -28.00
N LYS A 97 9.05 -15.97 -28.72
CA LYS A 97 10.46 -15.61 -28.79
C LYS A 97 10.63 -14.49 -29.82
N LEU A 98 11.22 -13.40 -29.41
CA LEU A 98 11.43 -12.19 -30.22
C LEU A 98 12.83 -12.15 -30.85
N GLY A 99 13.75 -12.92 -30.34
CA GLY A 99 15.11 -13.03 -30.83
C GLY A 99 16.01 -13.69 -29.82
N GLU A 100 17.24 -13.96 -30.23
CA GLU A 100 18.27 -14.53 -29.37
C GLU A 100 19.66 -13.99 -29.68
N VAL A 101 20.57 -14.15 -28.74
CA VAL A 101 22.00 -13.82 -28.87
C VAL A 101 22.80 -14.95 -28.23
N GLN A 102 23.75 -15.54 -29.00
CA GLN A 102 24.65 -16.58 -28.48
C GLN A 102 25.78 -15.90 -27.69
N ARG A 103 26.15 -16.50 -26.56
CA ARG A 103 27.26 -16.08 -25.70
C ARG A 103 28.03 -17.32 -25.23
N GLU A 104 29.24 -17.12 -24.70
CA GLU A 104 30.05 -18.20 -24.14
C GLU A 104 29.34 -18.86 -22.94
N GLY A 105 28.95 -20.12 -23.09
CA GLY A 105 28.34 -20.95 -22.08
C GLY A 105 26.81 -20.78 -21.93
N TYR A 106 26.17 -19.86 -22.67
CA TYR A 106 24.74 -19.72 -22.69
C TYR A 106 24.21 -18.98 -23.93
N ARG A 107 22.92 -19.10 -24.22
CA ARG A 107 22.21 -18.19 -25.14
C ARG A 107 21.23 -17.34 -24.39
N LEU A 108 21.07 -16.07 -24.77
CA LEU A 108 20.09 -15.14 -24.25
C LEU A 108 18.92 -15.05 -25.23
N GLU A 109 17.74 -15.48 -24.81
CA GLU A 109 16.50 -15.34 -25.59
C GLU A 109 15.69 -14.15 -25.08
N ARG A 110 15.24 -13.28 -25.99
CA ARG A 110 14.26 -12.22 -25.71
C ARG A 110 12.87 -12.77 -25.98
N LEU A 111 11.96 -12.64 -25.02
CA LEU A 111 10.62 -13.22 -25.13
C LEU A 111 9.56 -12.39 -24.42
N VAL A 112 8.32 -12.69 -24.77
CA VAL A 112 7.14 -12.08 -24.16
C VAL A 112 6.07 -13.14 -24.00
N PHE A 113 5.32 -13.08 -22.89
CA PHE A 113 4.17 -13.96 -22.64
C PHE A 113 3.08 -13.22 -21.86
N GLN A 114 1.84 -13.71 -21.97
CA GLN A 114 0.67 -13.07 -21.38
C GLN A 114 0.41 -13.57 -19.97
N THR A 115 0.13 -12.64 -19.05
CA THR A 115 -0.15 -12.94 -17.64
C THR A 115 -1.61 -12.71 -17.27
N PHE A 116 -2.20 -11.62 -17.72
CA PHE A 116 -3.63 -11.30 -17.72
C PHE A 116 -4.07 -10.99 -19.16
N PRO A 117 -5.36 -10.83 -19.45
CA PRO A 117 -5.79 -10.45 -20.80
C PRO A 117 -5.08 -9.18 -21.29
N ASN A 118 -4.32 -9.31 -22.37
CA ASN A 118 -3.50 -8.24 -22.99
C ASN A 118 -2.43 -7.59 -22.09
N LEU A 119 -2.20 -8.12 -20.89
CA LEU A 119 -1.09 -7.73 -20.04
C LEU A 119 0.09 -8.67 -20.29
N TRP A 120 1.10 -8.15 -20.98
CA TRP A 120 2.24 -8.93 -21.45
C TRP A 120 3.46 -8.71 -20.54
N MET A 121 4.12 -9.80 -20.19
CA MET A 121 5.38 -9.79 -19.46
C MET A 121 6.54 -9.93 -20.45
N THR A 122 7.44 -8.95 -20.46
CA THR A 122 8.72 -9.02 -21.19
C THR A 122 9.75 -9.78 -20.35
N ALA A 123 10.51 -10.65 -20.96
CA ALA A 123 11.46 -11.51 -20.26
C ALA A 123 12.73 -11.82 -21.08
N HIS A 124 13.79 -12.20 -20.36
CA HIS A 124 15.01 -12.76 -20.89
C HIS A 124 15.22 -14.19 -20.33
N ALA A 125 15.36 -15.17 -21.21
CA ALA A 125 15.79 -16.49 -20.81
C ALA A 125 17.30 -16.65 -21.10
N TYR A 126 18.08 -16.92 -20.05
CA TYR A 126 19.48 -17.28 -20.15
C TYR A 126 19.53 -18.82 -20.11
N VAL A 127 19.74 -19.43 -21.26
CA VAL A 127 19.67 -20.88 -21.43
C VAL A 127 21.08 -21.42 -21.46
N PRO A 128 21.48 -22.25 -20.47
CA PRO A 128 22.86 -22.77 -20.40
C PRO A 128 23.15 -23.74 -21.53
N GLU A 129 24.42 -23.80 -21.94
CA GLU A 129 24.91 -24.80 -22.88
C GLU A 129 25.23 -26.13 -22.16
N VAL A 130 24.18 -26.84 -21.78
CA VAL A 130 24.29 -28.15 -21.11
C VAL A 130 23.27 -29.12 -21.70
N GLU A 131 23.60 -30.40 -21.66
CA GLU A 131 22.69 -31.46 -22.13
C GLU A 131 21.65 -31.81 -21.05
N GLY A 132 20.43 -32.13 -21.49
CA GLY A 132 19.36 -32.59 -20.63
C GLY A 132 18.58 -31.46 -19.93
N ARG A 133 17.74 -31.85 -18.97
CA ARG A 133 16.95 -30.93 -18.18
C ARG A 133 17.72 -30.41 -16.98
N VAL A 134 17.68 -29.08 -16.78
CA VAL A 134 18.40 -28.42 -15.70
C VAL A 134 17.42 -27.70 -14.73
N PRO A 135 17.85 -27.47 -13.50
CA PRO A 135 17.08 -26.62 -12.59
C PRO A 135 16.89 -25.21 -13.15
N ALA A 136 15.79 -24.54 -12.79
CA ALA A 136 15.52 -23.19 -13.22
C ALA A 136 15.47 -22.20 -12.06
N VAL A 137 15.89 -20.94 -12.32
CA VAL A 137 15.79 -19.84 -11.36
C VAL A 137 15.07 -18.66 -12.01
N LEU A 138 13.97 -18.22 -11.38
CA LEU A 138 13.33 -16.96 -11.72
C LEU A 138 14.09 -15.83 -11.03
N CYS A 139 14.61 -14.89 -11.81
CA CYS A 139 15.26 -13.68 -11.33
C CYS A 139 14.32 -12.48 -11.51
N VAL A 140 13.84 -11.93 -10.41
CA VAL A 140 13.01 -10.73 -10.37
C VAL A 140 13.82 -9.53 -9.89
N HIS A 141 13.37 -8.31 -10.19
CA HIS A 141 14.15 -7.11 -9.90
C HIS A 141 13.36 -6.07 -9.08
N GLY A 142 14.08 -5.21 -8.35
CA GLY A 142 13.57 -4.02 -7.68
C GLY A 142 13.67 -2.78 -8.57
N HIS A 143 13.94 -1.60 -7.95
CA HIS A 143 13.89 -0.29 -8.61
C HIS A 143 15.17 0.06 -9.39
N TRP A 144 15.78 -0.90 -10.08
CA TRP A 144 16.86 -0.60 -11.00
C TRP A 144 16.33 0.06 -12.27
N ALA A 145 16.94 1.17 -12.66
CA ALA A 145 16.46 2.01 -13.76
C ALA A 145 16.31 1.27 -15.11
N LYS A 146 17.08 0.20 -15.30
CA LYS A 146 17.04 -0.60 -16.54
C LYS A 146 16.37 -1.97 -16.35
N ALA A 147 15.71 -2.18 -15.21
CA ALA A 147 14.91 -3.37 -14.91
C ALA A 147 15.69 -4.68 -15.19
N LYS A 148 15.12 -5.64 -15.97
CA LYS A 148 15.82 -6.90 -16.32
C LYS A 148 17.09 -6.71 -17.15
N GLN A 149 17.25 -5.55 -17.84
CA GLN A 149 18.45 -5.22 -18.62
C GLN A 149 19.54 -4.57 -17.76
N ASP A 150 19.27 -4.24 -16.49
CA ASP A 150 20.26 -3.62 -15.62
C ASP A 150 21.47 -4.54 -15.41
N PRO A 151 22.73 -4.04 -15.45
CA PRO A 151 23.92 -4.86 -15.25
C PRO A 151 23.92 -5.67 -13.96
N VAL A 152 23.34 -5.15 -12.86
CA VAL A 152 23.20 -5.90 -11.60
C VAL A 152 22.27 -7.11 -11.75
N VAL A 153 21.20 -6.97 -12.55
CA VAL A 153 20.28 -8.08 -12.85
C VAL A 153 20.91 -9.07 -13.81
N GLN A 154 21.55 -8.58 -14.89
CA GLN A 154 22.25 -9.42 -15.84
C GLN A 154 23.33 -10.27 -15.17
N ALA A 155 24.13 -9.68 -14.27
CA ALA A 155 25.25 -10.35 -13.62
C ALA A 155 24.82 -11.64 -12.92
N ARG A 156 23.77 -11.60 -12.07
CA ARG A 156 23.28 -12.80 -11.40
C ARG A 156 22.69 -13.83 -12.34
N CYS A 157 22.04 -13.37 -13.42
CA CYS A 157 21.47 -14.26 -14.44
C CYS A 157 22.56 -14.99 -15.23
N ILE A 158 23.61 -14.27 -15.66
CA ILE A 158 24.75 -14.82 -16.38
C ILE A 158 25.51 -15.80 -15.50
N GLY A 159 25.77 -15.42 -14.22
CA GLY A 159 26.44 -16.28 -13.27
C GLY A 159 25.72 -17.62 -13.06
N LEU A 160 24.42 -17.59 -12.83
CA LEU A 160 23.58 -18.79 -12.70
C LEU A 160 23.58 -19.62 -13.99
N ALA A 161 23.47 -18.98 -15.17
CA ALA A 161 23.46 -19.69 -16.44
C ALA A 161 24.81 -20.42 -16.68
N LYS A 162 25.94 -19.73 -16.44
CA LYS A 162 27.27 -20.35 -16.52
C LYS A 162 27.50 -21.47 -15.48
N LEU A 163 26.75 -21.42 -14.38
CA LEU A 163 26.71 -22.53 -13.41
C LEU A 163 25.70 -23.62 -13.80
N GLY A 164 25.12 -23.58 -15.00
CA GLY A 164 24.23 -24.61 -15.53
C GLY A 164 22.81 -24.59 -14.99
N PHE A 165 22.25 -23.42 -14.69
CA PHE A 165 20.84 -23.19 -14.42
C PHE A 165 20.15 -22.57 -15.62
N PHE A 166 18.93 -22.96 -15.92
CA PHE A 166 18.05 -22.15 -16.76
C PHE A 166 17.59 -20.93 -15.97
N VAL A 167 17.78 -19.72 -16.51
CA VAL A 167 17.40 -18.51 -15.78
C VAL A 167 16.38 -17.72 -16.57
N LEU A 168 15.30 -17.30 -15.91
CA LEU A 168 14.30 -16.39 -16.47
C LEU A 168 14.33 -15.08 -15.71
N ALA A 169 14.73 -13.98 -16.35
CA ALA A 169 14.61 -12.63 -15.83
C ALA A 169 13.38 -11.95 -16.44
N VAL A 170 12.53 -11.35 -15.60
CA VAL A 170 11.26 -10.72 -16.04
C VAL A 170 11.22 -9.26 -15.65
N ASP A 171 10.54 -8.41 -16.44
CA ASP A 171 10.18 -7.06 -16.00
C ASP A 171 8.96 -7.11 -15.08
N ALA A 172 9.08 -6.50 -13.92
CA ALA A 172 7.97 -6.33 -12.99
C ALA A 172 6.85 -5.46 -13.61
N CYS A 173 5.62 -5.62 -13.15
CA CYS A 173 4.49 -4.84 -13.60
C CYS A 173 4.77 -3.33 -13.45
N GLY A 174 4.65 -2.58 -14.55
CA GLY A 174 4.88 -1.14 -14.60
C GLY A 174 6.34 -0.69 -14.61
N ALA A 175 7.30 -1.62 -14.80
CA ALA A 175 8.73 -1.32 -14.85
C ALA A 175 9.37 -1.76 -16.18
N GLY A 176 10.54 -1.22 -16.47
CA GLY A 176 11.31 -1.60 -17.66
C GLY A 176 10.54 -1.37 -18.95
N GLU A 177 10.47 -2.39 -19.81
CA GLU A 177 9.71 -2.32 -21.06
C GLU A 177 8.18 -2.37 -20.86
N ARG A 178 7.69 -2.44 -19.63
CA ARG A 178 6.28 -2.47 -19.25
C ARG A 178 5.79 -1.18 -18.56
N ALA A 179 6.66 -0.18 -18.45
CA ALA A 179 6.32 1.15 -17.95
C ALA A 179 5.28 1.84 -18.86
N ILE A 180 4.67 2.94 -18.39
CA ILE A 180 3.70 3.71 -19.18
C ILE A 180 4.36 4.24 -20.45
N GLY A 181 5.53 4.86 -20.31
CA GLY A 181 6.39 5.24 -21.46
C GLY A 181 7.04 4.03 -22.11
N LYS A 182 7.63 4.26 -23.28
CA LYS A 182 8.33 3.20 -24.04
C LYS A 182 9.84 3.24 -23.85
N ALA A 183 10.38 4.28 -23.21
CA ALA A 183 11.80 4.41 -22.88
C ALA A 183 12.15 3.53 -21.67
N LEU A 184 13.41 3.04 -21.61
CA LEU A 184 13.93 2.43 -20.39
C LEU A 184 14.16 3.50 -19.31
N GLY A 185 14.14 3.06 -18.04
CA GLY A 185 14.42 3.93 -16.89
C GLY A 185 13.17 4.35 -16.11
N GLU A 186 11.99 4.00 -16.58
CA GLU A 186 10.75 4.23 -15.84
C GLU A 186 10.45 3.06 -14.90
N TYR A 187 9.85 3.40 -13.77
CA TYR A 187 9.21 2.46 -12.84
C TYR A 187 7.75 2.86 -12.64
N HIS A 188 6.91 2.00 -12.05
CA HIS A 188 5.47 2.23 -11.98
C HIS A 188 5.08 3.59 -11.34
N GLY A 189 5.84 4.10 -10.38
CA GLY A 189 5.46 5.27 -9.58
C GLY A 189 4.34 4.99 -8.58
N GLU A 190 4.29 5.76 -7.50
CA GLU A 190 3.41 5.48 -6.35
C GLU A 190 1.93 5.60 -6.73
N MET A 191 1.52 6.72 -7.32
CA MET A 191 0.12 6.94 -7.69
C MET A 191 -0.35 6.06 -8.86
N THR A 192 0.56 5.52 -9.66
CA THR A 192 0.25 4.52 -10.69
C THR A 192 -0.03 3.15 -10.06
N GLY A 193 0.86 2.69 -9.17
CA GLY A 193 0.67 1.43 -8.43
C GLY A 193 -0.60 1.45 -7.58
N ALA A 194 -0.90 2.59 -6.97
CA ALA A 194 -2.08 2.80 -6.14
C ALA A 194 -3.41 2.76 -6.90
N MET A 195 -3.42 2.89 -8.24
CA MET A 195 -4.64 2.72 -9.06
C MET A 195 -5.28 1.34 -8.90
N LEU A 196 -4.52 0.36 -8.45
CA LEU A 196 -5.00 -0.99 -8.18
C LEU A 196 -5.80 -1.10 -6.87
N LEU A 197 -5.61 -0.18 -5.91
CA LEU A 197 -6.28 -0.23 -4.62
C LEU A 197 -7.82 -0.16 -4.74
N PRO A 198 -8.43 0.82 -5.42
CA PRO A 198 -9.88 0.92 -5.51
C PRO A 198 -10.55 -0.31 -6.15
N ILE A 199 -9.86 -1.03 -7.03
CA ILE A 199 -10.36 -2.28 -7.63
C ILE A 199 -10.17 -3.52 -6.72
N GLY A 200 -9.58 -3.34 -5.53
CA GLY A 200 -9.35 -4.41 -4.56
C GLY A 200 -8.16 -5.30 -4.90
N ARG A 201 -7.12 -4.71 -5.51
CA ARG A 201 -5.82 -5.35 -5.76
C ARG A 201 -4.69 -4.52 -5.18
N SER A 202 -3.60 -5.16 -4.79
CA SER A 202 -2.33 -4.48 -4.54
C SER A 202 -1.36 -4.74 -5.68
N LEU A 203 -0.38 -3.84 -5.85
CA LEU A 203 0.67 -4.07 -6.86
C LEU A 203 1.51 -5.31 -6.52
N ALA A 204 1.80 -5.52 -5.23
CA ALA A 204 2.46 -6.76 -4.75
C ALA A 204 1.69 -8.02 -5.18
N GLY A 205 0.35 -8.02 -5.07
CA GLY A 205 -0.50 -9.13 -5.49
C GLY A 205 -0.51 -9.36 -7.00
N VAL A 206 -0.55 -8.29 -7.79
CA VAL A 206 -0.45 -8.38 -9.25
C VAL A 206 0.90 -8.97 -9.66
N GLN A 207 2.00 -8.48 -9.09
CA GLN A 207 3.35 -8.99 -9.36
C GLN A 207 3.52 -10.45 -8.91
N LEU A 208 2.96 -10.83 -7.77
CA LEU A 208 2.96 -12.23 -7.32
C LEU A 208 2.27 -13.13 -8.34
N TYR A 209 1.06 -12.78 -8.78
CA TYR A 209 0.35 -13.58 -9.77
C TYR A 209 1.12 -13.67 -11.09
N GLU A 210 1.69 -12.57 -11.57
CA GLU A 210 2.50 -12.56 -12.79
C GLU A 210 3.76 -13.44 -12.65
N ASN A 211 4.40 -13.44 -11.50
CA ASN A 211 5.55 -14.31 -11.22
C ASN A 211 5.13 -15.78 -11.15
N MET A 212 3.92 -16.12 -10.67
CA MET A 212 3.35 -17.46 -10.79
C MET A 212 3.16 -17.85 -12.27
N ARG A 213 2.76 -16.92 -13.14
CA ARG A 213 2.69 -17.14 -14.60
C ARG A 213 4.08 -17.34 -15.22
N ALA A 214 5.12 -16.67 -14.70
CA ALA A 214 6.51 -16.92 -15.10
C ALA A 214 6.97 -18.35 -14.71
N ILE A 215 6.55 -18.86 -13.54
CA ILE A 215 6.74 -20.26 -13.16
C ILE A 215 5.99 -21.20 -14.13
N ASP A 216 4.77 -20.86 -14.55
CA ASP A 216 4.03 -21.63 -15.56
C ASP A 216 4.81 -21.67 -16.90
N TYR A 217 5.40 -20.53 -17.31
CA TYR A 217 6.23 -20.49 -18.52
C TYR A 217 7.46 -21.40 -18.38
N LEU A 218 8.19 -21.35 -17.26
CA LEU A 218 9.34 -22.24 -17.03
C LEU A 218 8.96 -23.72 -17.18
N ARG A 219 7.78 -24.13 -16.74
CA ARG A 219 7.27 -25.50 -16.88
C ARG A 219 6.97 -25.90 -18.32
N THR A 220 6.82 -24.98 -19.24
CA THR A 220 6.64 -25.29 -20.67
C THR A 220 7.94 -25.55 -21.41
N ARG A 221 9.08 -25.20 -20.79
CA ARG A 221 10.41 -25.32 -21.42
C ARG A 221 10.93 -26.78 -21.33
N THR A 222 11.34 -27.32 -22.45
CA THR A 222 11.88 -28.69 -22.52
C THR A 222 13.21 -28.85 -21.83
N GLU A 223 13.98 -27.76 -21.70
CA GLU A 223 15.29 -27.72 -21.04
C GLU A 223 15.15 -27.66 -19.50
N VAL A 224 13.97 -27.36 -18.98
CA VAL A 224 13.75 -27.13 -17.53
C VAL A 224 13.28 -28.40 -16.83
N ASP A 225 13.91 -28.72 -15.69
CA ASP A 225 13.36 -29.64 -14.70
C ASP A 225 12.37 -28.91 -13.79
N ALA A 226 11.08 -29.08 -14.07
CA ALA A 226 9.99 -28.39 -13.36
C ALA A 226 9.88 -28.75 -11.86
N SER A 227 10.59 -29.78 -11.38
CA SER A 227 10.65 -30.15 -9.95
C SER A 227 11.72 -29.36 -9.17
N ARG A 228 12.59 -28.63 -9.86
CA ARG A 228 13.77 -27.95 -9.30
C ARG A 228 13.81 -26.49 -9.71
N MET A 229 12.89 -25.71 -9.17
CA MET A 229 12.78 -24.28 -9.47
C MET A 229 13.09 -23.44 -8.24
N GLY A 230 13.78 -22.31 -8.43
CA GLY A 230 14.10 -21.34 -7.38
C GLY A 230 13.70 -19.92 -7.81
N VAL A 231 13.74 -18.99 -6.84
CA VAL A 231 13.51 -17.56 -7.09
C VAL A 231 14.50 -16.72 -6.31
N THR A 232 14.96 -15.61 -6.92
CA THR A 232 15.80 -14.61 -6.26
C THR A 232 15.61 -13.22 -6.85
N GLY A 233 15.87 -12.21 -6.02
CA GLY A 233 15.85 -10.81 -6.40
C GLY A 233 16.21 -9.94 -5.20
N ALA A 234 16.46 -8.64 -5.42
CA ALA A 234 16.81 -7.72 -4.35
C ALA A 234 15.85 -6.53 -4.31
N SER A 235 15.72 -5.88 -3.13
CA SER A 235 14.83 -4.75 -2.91
C SER A 235 13.36 -5.15 -3.20
N GLY A 236 12.60 -4.37 -3.96
CA GLY A 236 11.28 -4.81 -4.44
C GLY A 236 11.29 -6.17 -5.14
N GLY A 237 12.41 -6.57 -5.79
CA GLY A 237 12.60 -7.94 -6.32
C GLY A 237 12.79 -8.98 -5.23
N GLY A 238 13.35 -8.60 -4.09
CA GLY A 238 13.43 -9.46 -2.92
C GLY A 238 12.06 -9.71 -2.30
N ASN A 239 11.21 -8.66 -2.19
CA ASN A 239 9.81 -8.83 -1.77
C ASN A 239 9.03 -9.73 -2.73
N GLN A 240 9.19 -9.55 -4.05
CA GLN A 240 8.61 -10.45 -5.06
C GLN A 240 9.10 -11.88 -4.89
N SER A 241 10.40 -12.08 -4.61
CA SER A 241 11.00 -13.40 -4.36
C SER A 241 10.42 -14.05 -3.11
N MET A 242 10.27 -13.27 -2.04
CA MET A 242 9.64 -13.70 -0.78
C MET A 242 8.20 -14.12 -1.02
N TYR A 243 7.37 -13.26 -1.58
CA TYR A 243 5.95 -13.55 -1.78
C TYR A 243 5.74 -14.74 -2.73
N LEU A 244 6.43 -14.79 -3.87
CA LEU A 244 6.33 -15.93 -4.77
C LEU A 244 6.83 -17.21 -4.10
N GLY A 245 8.05 -17.19 -3.56
CA GLY A 245 8.69 -18.39 -3.02
C GLY A 245 7.96 -18.97 -1.82
N THR A 246 7.33 -18.12 -1.00
CA THR A 246 6.56 -18.57 0.15
C THR A 246 5.16 -19.04 -0.25
N PHE A 247 4.53 -18.43 -1.25
CA PHE A 247 3.17 -18.71 -1.65
C PHE A 247 3.04 -19.81 -2.70
N ASP A 248 3.94 -19.89 -3.70
CA ASP A 248 3.92 -20.90 -4.74
C ASP A 248 4.79 -22.11 -4.35
N GLU A 249 4.15 -23.22 -4.07
CA GLU A 249 4.80 -24.44 -3.59
C GLU A 249 5.71 -25.13 -4.62
N ARG A 250 5.62 -24.74 -5.89
CA ARG A 250 6.49 -25.23 -6.96
C ARG A 250 7.91 -24.68 -6.86
N VAL A 251 8.12 -23.62 -6.07
CA VAL A 251 9.43 -23.01 -5.87
C VAL A 251 10.14 -23.69 -4.69
N ALA A 252 11.19 -24.46 -4.99
CA ALA A 252 11.93 -25.25 -3.99
C ALA A 252 13.00 -24.46 -3.23
N ALA A 253 13.52 -23.37 -3.80
CA ALA A 253 14.54 -22.52 -3.18
C ALA A 253 14.19 -21.03 -3.31
N VAL A 254 14.23 -20.32 -2.18
CA VAL A 254 13.80 -18.91 -2.06
C VAL A 254 14.96 -18.08 -1.51
N VAL A 255 15.40 -17.05 -2.27
CA VAL A 255 16.51 -16.19 -1.85
C VAL A 255 16.14 -14.71 -2.02
N PRO A 256 15.39 -14.10 -1.08
CA PRO A 256 15.19 -12.65 -1.03
C PRO A 256 16.45 -11.95 -0.52
N VAL A 257 16.84 -10.85 -1.20
CA VAL A 257 18.05 -10.08 -0.90
C VAL A 257 17.66 -8.63 -0.59
N CYS A 258 18.18 -8.07 0.49
CA CYS A 258 17.96 -6.67 0.91
C CYS A 258 16.48 -6.24 0.87
N SER A 259 15.60 -7.06 1.44
CA SER A 259 14.14 -6.85 1.36
C SER A 259 13.37 -7.42 2.53
N VAL A 260 13.98 -8.30 3.32
CA VAL A 260 13.34 -8.91 4.48
C VAL A 260 13.59 -8.07 5.71
N GLY A 261 12.54 -7.79 6.43
CA GLY A 261 12.59 -7.09 7.70
C GLY A 261 11.46 -7.56 8.63
N ASN A 262 10.54 -6.65 8.93
CA ASN A 262 9.39 -6.90 9.77
C ASN A 262 8.31 -5.87 9.41
N TYR A 263 7.05 -6.26 9.28
CA TYR A 263 6.01 -5.33 8.83
C TYR A 263 5.82 -4.12 9.75
N GLN A 264 6.05 -4.26 11.06
CA GLN A 264 6.04 -3.10 11.96
C GLN A 264 7.21 -2.13 11.70
N ALA A 265 8.32 -2.59 11.13
CA ALA A 265 9.46 -1.73 10.80
C ALA A 265 9.20 -0.81 9.59
N TYR A 266 8.24 -1.17 8.73
CA TYR A 266 7.78 -0.27 7.66
C TYR A 266 7.08 0.98 8.19
N LEU A 267 6.50 0.91 9.40
CA LEU A 267 5.90 2.09 10.05
C LEU A 267 6.99 3.09 10.47
N GLY A 268 7.10 4.17 9.73
CA GLY A 268 8.14 5.19 9.87
C GLY A 268 9.30 5.04 8.89
N ALA A 269 9.16 4.15 7.91
CA ALA A 269 10.00 4.07 6.74
C ALA A 269 9.17 4.37 5.49
N ALA A 270 9.83 4.78 4.43
CA ALA A 270 9.23 4.89 3.11
C ALA A 270 9.29 3.53 2.41
N CYS A 271 8.19 3.07 1.88
CA CYS A 271 8.06 1.78 1.20
C CYS A 271 7.34 1.97 -0.14
N CYS A 272 7.77 1.24 -1.15
CA CYS A 272 7.13 1.28 -2.46
C CYS A 272 5.77 0.54 -2.43
N MET A 273 4.80 1.00 -3.22
CA MET A 273 3.50 0.34 -3.36
C MET A 273 3.60 -1.13 -3.82
N CYS A 274 4.73 -1.55 -4.43
CA CYS A 274 4.97 -2.95 -4.80
C CYS A 274 5.32 -3.87 -3.61
N GLU A 275 5.53 -3.32 -2.43
CA GLU A 275 5.87 -4.05 -1.21
C GLU A 275 4.66 -4.20 -0.28
N VAL A 276 3.68 -3.29 -0.41
CA VAL A 276 2.55 -3.18 0.52
C VAL A 276 1.58 -4.36 0.44
N VAL A 277 1.31 -4.97 1.59
CA VAL A 277 0.21 -5.93 1.79
C VAL A 277 -0.87 -5.26 2.62
N PRO A 278 -1.95 -4.75 2.00
CA PRO A 278 -2.95 -3.97 2.72
C PRO A 278 -3.55 -4.73 3.91
N GLY A 279 -3.43 -4.16 5.10
CA GLY A 279 -3.95 -4.73 6.33
C GLY A 279 -3.15 -5.89 6.92
N ALA A 280 -1.93 -6.17 6.45
CA ALA A 280 -1.13 -7.30 6.94
C ALA A 280 -1.02 -7.34 8.47
N LEU A 281 -0.77 -6.22 9.12
CA LEU A 281 -0.64 -6.15 10.58
C LEU A 281 -1.91 -6.52 11.36
N ARG A 282 -3.06 -6.63 10.70
CA ARG A 282 -4.30 -7.13 11.32
C ARG A 282 -4.31 -8.65 11.52
N PHE A 283 -3.54 -9.38 10.70
CA PHE A 283 -3.61 -10.84 10.69
C PHE A 283 -2.25 -11.54 10.70
N THR A 284 -1.14 -10.85 10.36
CA THR A 284 0.17 -11.49 10.29
C THR A 284 1.32 -10.52 10.52
N GLU A 285 2.50 -11.08 10.68
CA GLU A 285 3.81 -10.47 10.57
C GLU A 285 4.65 -11.19 9.50
N GLU A 286 5.70 -10.54 9.02
CA GLU A 286 6.53 -11.04 7.92
C GLU A 286 7.16 -12.41 8.22
N GLY A 287 7.43 -12.70 9.50
CA GLY A 287 7.96 -13.98 9.95
C GLY A 287 7.04 -15.18 9.65
N ASP A 288 5.72 -15.03 9.80
CA ASP A 288 4.76 -16.07 9.40
C ASP A 288 4.74 -16.26 7.88
N VAL A 289 4.85 -15.15 7.12
CA VAL A 289 4.91 -15.21 5.65
C VAL A 289 6.16 -15.97 5.19
N LEU A 290 7.33 -15.67 5.77
CA LEU A 290 8.56 -16.43 5.53
C LEU A 290 8.41 -17.91 5.90
N GLY A 291 7.68 -18.18 6.99
CA GLY A 291 7.37 -19.55 7.46
C GLY A 291 6.59 -20.38 6.44
N LEU A 292 5.83 -19.77 5.53
CA LEU A 292 5.15 -20.47 4.43
C LEU A 292 6.13 -21.20 3.48
N ALA A 293 7.42 -20.82 3.50
CA ALA A 293 8.44 -21.53 2.72
C ALA A 293 8.70 -22.94 3.27
N ALA A 294 8.54 -23.19 4.56
CA ALA A 294 8.80 -24.48 5.16
C ALA A 294 7.94 -25.61 4.53
N PRO A 295 8.51 -26.80 4.30
CA PRO A 295 9.87 -27.26 4.62
C PRO A 295 10.92 -27.01 3.54
N ARG A 296 10.67 -26.13 2.57
CA ARG A 296 11.53 -25.81 1.42
C ARG A 296 12.70 -24.88 1.83
N GLY A 297 13.71 -24.73 0.95
CA GLY A 297 14.90 -23.94 1.23
C GLY A 297 14.64 -22.42 1.22
N LEU A 298 14.91 -21.72 2.32
CA LEU A 298 14.85 -20.25 2.46
C LEU A 298 16.21 -19.73 2.89
N MET A 299 16.81 -18.83 2.10
CA MET A 299 17.98 -18.06 2.52
C MET A 299 17.69 -16.58 2.36
N VAL A 300 17.76 -15.83 3.47
CA VAL A 300 17.68 -14.37 3.45
C VAL A 300 19.10 -13.81 3.39
N ILE A 301 19.34 -12.85 2.50
CA ILE A 301 20.61 -12.11 2.43
C ILE A 301 20.34 -10.66 2.81
N SER A 302 20.98 -10.18 3.88
CA SER A 302 20.87 -8.82 4.38
C SER A 302 22.20 -8.07 4.29
N ALA A 303 22.13 -6.77 3.99
CA ALA A 303 23.26 -5.87 4.04
C ALA A 303 23.34 -5.18 5.41
N THR A 304 24.57 -4.99 5.95
CA THR A 304 24.77 -4.34 7.26
C THR A 304 24.40 -2.85 7.27
N GLY A 305 24.51 -2.17 6.12
CA GLY A 305 24.21 -0.76 5.94
C GLY A 305 22.88 -0.47 5.24
N ASP A 306 21.91 -1.41 5.29
CA ASP A 306 20.61 -1.24 4.66
C ASP A 306 19.67 -0.32 5.45
N ALA A 307 18.55 0.08 4.82
CA ALA A 307 17.51 0.87 5.44
C ALA A 307 16.86 0.13 6.62
N ARG A 308 16.27 0.90 7.55
CA ARG A 308 15.72 0.36 8.81
C ARG A 308 14.81 -0.84 8.58
N GLN A 309 13.85 -0.75 7.65
CA GLN A 309 12.86 -1.79 7.38
C GLN A 309 13.49 -3.10 6.85
N PHE A 310 14.69 -3.04 6.26
CA PHE A 310 15.45 -4.19 5.75
C PHE A 310 16.71 -4.46 6.57
N SER A 311 16.84 -3.85 7.75
CA SER A 311 18.01 -4.02 8.59
C SER A 311 18.18 -5.46 9.06
N VAL A 312 19.42 -5.87 9.30
CA VAL A 312 19.77 -7.18 9.85
C VAL A 312 18.94 -7.52 11.08
N ARG A 313 18.73 -6.53 11.98
CA ARG A 313 17.95 -6.71 13.20
C ARG A 313 16.48 -7.07 12.93
N GLU A 314 15.84 -6.37 12.02
CA GLU A 314 14.43 -6.62 11.71
C GLU A 314 14.27 -7.92 10.93
N ALA A 315 15.20 -8.25 10.02
CA ALA A 315 15.25 -9.54 9.35
C ALA A 315 15.41 -10.71 10.35
N GLN A 316 16.27 -10.57 11.36
CA GLN A 316 16.45 -11.58 12.40
C GLN A 316 15.16 -11.84 13.20
N ARG A 317 14.36 -10.81 13.48
CA ARG A 317 13.07 -10.97 14.16
C ARG A 317 12.11 -11.86 13.37
N SER A 318 12.01 -11.63 12.06
CA SER A 318 11.15 -12.42 11.18
C SER A 318 11.70 -13.82 10.94
N LEU A 319 13.02 -13.95 10.79
CA LEU A 319 13.67 -15.25 10.62
C LEU A 319 13.59 -16.15 11.86
N LEU A 320 13.53 -15.56 13.07
CA LEU A 320 13.30 -16.35 14.28
C LEU A 320 11.98 -17.13 14.15
N ARG A 321 10.89 -16.47 13.79
CA ARG A 321 9.59 -17.11 13.57
C ARG A 321 9.61 -18.13 12.43
N ALA A 322 10.22 -17.81 11.29
CA ALA A 322 10.34 -18.74 10.17
C ALA A 322 11.14 -19.99 10.56
N THR A 323 12.19 -19.84 11.37
CA THR A 323 13.01 -20.94 11.87
C THR A 323 12.24 -21.83 12.84
N GLU A 324 11.44 -21.25 13.76
CA GLU A 324 10.54 -22.00 14.65
C GLU A 324 9.56 -22.84 13.83
N ILE A 325 8.97 -22.26 12.78
CA ILE A 325 8.04 -22.99 11.89
C ILE A 325 8.78 -24.12 11.13
N ALA A 326 9.97 -23.84 10.59
CA ALA A 326 10.77 -24.87 9.91
C ALA A 326 11.15 -26.03 10.88
N GLN A 327 11.37 -25.73 12.14
CA GLN A 327 11.64 -26.75 13.17
C GLN A 327 10.44 -27.66 13.43
N LEU A 328 9.20 -27.17 13.29
CA LEU A 328 8.01 -28.04 13.37
C LEU A 328 7.96 -29.09 12.25
N HIS A 329 8.68 -28.85 11.17
CA HIS A 329 8.87 -29.80 10.05
C HIS A 329 10.17 -30.61 10.14
N ASP A 330 10.93 -30.53 11.25
CA ASP A 330 12.28 -31.08 11.40
C ASP A 330 13.28 -30.61 10.30
N ARG A 331 13.08 -29.37 9.82
CA ARG A 331 13.84 -28.80 8.69
C ARG A 331 14.45 -27.45 9.01
N ARG A 332 14.90 -27.26 10.24
CA ARG A 332 15.58 -26.02 10.64
C ARG A 332 16.80 -25.67 9.76
N ASP A 333 17.48 -26.69 9.23
CA ASP A 333 18.62 -26.56 8.32
C ASP A 333 18.26 -25.90 6.98
N GLN A 334 16.97 -25.80 6.64
CA GLN A 334 16.47 -25.17 5.43
C GLN A 334 16.28 -23.66 5.56
N VAL A 335 16.49 -23.07 6.72
CA VAL A 335 16.45 -21.61 6.92
C VAL A 335 17.86 -21.09 7.19
N ARG A 336 18.34 -20.15 6.36
CA ARG A 336 19.67 -19.54 6.46
C ARG A 336 19.56 -18.02 6.42
N HIS A 337 20.33 -17.36 7.27
CA HIS A 337 20.57 -15.91 7.19
C HIS A 337 22.02 -15.67 6.79
N THR A 338 22.23 -14.95 5.68
CA THR A 338 23.56 -14.51 5.23
C THR A 338 23.64 -12.99 5.38
N ILE A 339 24.64 -12.50 6.08
CA ILE A 339 24.84 -11.07 6.35
C ILE A 339 26.12 -10.65 5.63
N ILE A 340 26.00 -9.63 4.78
CA ILE A 340 27.11 -9.10 3.98
C ILE A 340 27.38 -7.65 4.40
N GLU A 341 28.65 -7.31 4.62
CA GLU A 341 29.06 -5.93 4.87
C GLU A 341 28.96 -5.10 3.59
N SER A 342 27.84 -4.41 3.44
CA SER A 342 27.48 -3.68 2.23
C SER A 342 26.36 -2.68 2.53
N GLY A 343 26.13 -1.74 1.62
CA GLY A 343 24.87 -1.02 1.51
C GLY A 343 23.81 -1.83 0.77
N HIS A 344 22.69 -1.18 0.45
CA HIS A 344 21.56 -1.76 -0.29
C HIS A 344 21.96 -2.10 -1.74
N ASP A 345 22.22 -3.39 -2.02
CA ASP A 345 22.74 -3.85 -3.31
C ASP A 345 22.44 -5.35 -3.56
N TYR A 346 22.87 -5.87 -4.69
CA TYR A 346 23.02 -7.29 -4.99
C TYR A 346 24.43 -7.54 -5.57
N ASN A 347 25.44 -7.25 -4.76
CA ASN A 347 26.85 -7.31 -5.13
C ASN A 347 27.36 -8.75 -5.32
N GLN A 348 28.63 -8.87 -5.75
CA GLN A 348 29.25 -10.17 -6.04
C GLN A 348 29.19 -11.14 -4.85
N ALA A 349 29.53 -10.69 -3.63
CA ALA A 349 29.52 -11.56 -2.44
C ALA A 349 28.10 -12.12 -2.16
N MET A 350 27.06 -11.30 -2.35
CA MET A 350 25.67 -11.74 -2.23
C MET A 350 25.29 -12.74 -3.33
N ARG A 351 25.77 -12.53 -4.57
CA ARG A 351 25.54 -13.47 -5.68
C ARG A 351 26.24 -14.81 -5.45
N GLU A 352 27.47 -14.79 -4.98
CA GLU A 352 28.23 -16.00 -4.66
C GLU A 352 27.55 -16.84 -3.55
N ALA A 353 27.02 -16.18 -2.52
CA ALA A 353 26.23 -16.84 -1.48
C ALA A 353 24.95 -17.47 -2.05
N MET A 354 24.22 -16.75 -2.91
CA MET A 354 23.03 -17.25 -3.60
C MET A 354 23.37 -18.44 -4.52
N TYR A 355 24.47 -18.39 -5.26
CA TYR A 355 24.89 -19.52 -6.13
C TYR A 355 25.10 -20.79 -5.33
N GLY A 356 25.78 -20.71 -4.19
CA GLY A 356 25.99 -21.85 -3.29
C GLY A 356 24.68 -22.44 -2.78
N TRP A 357 23.76 -21.58 -2.33
CA TRP A 357 22.46 -22.02 -1.85
C TRP A 357 21.61 -22.68 -2.94
N MET A 358 21.50 -22.05 -4.11
CA MET A 358 20.75 -22.59 -5.24
C MET A 358 21.33 -23.92 -5.70
N THR A 359 22.66 -24.07 -5.72
CA THR A 359 23.33 -25.31 -6.08
C THR A 359 23.02 -26.44 -5.11
N LYS A 360 23.07 -26.16 -3.81
CA LYS A 360 22.68 -27.12 -2.76
C LYS A 360 21.22 -27.54 -2.92
N GLN A 361 20.30 -26.56 -2.98
CA GLN A 361 18.87 -26.84 -2.94
C GLN A 361 18.32 -27.47 -4.22
N LEU A 362 18.81 -27.01 -5.38
CA LEU A 362 18.23 -27.41 -6.67
C LEU A 362 19.04 -28.50 -7.40
N LYS A 363 20.32 -28.63 -7.09
CA LYS A 363 21.18 -29.68 -7.69
C LYS A 363 21.56 -30.80 -6.71
N GLY A 364 21.34 -30.58 -5.40
CA GLY A 364 21.77 -31.49 -4.35
C GLY A 364 23.31 -31.61 -4.25
N GLN A 365 24.02 -30.52 -4.64
CA GLN A 365 25.48 -30.49 -4.69
C GLN A 365 26.04 -29.45 -3.71
N GLY A 366 27.15 -29.76 -3.07
CA GLY A 366 27.80 -28.90 -2.10
C GLY A 366 27.02 -28.78 -0.78
N ASP A 367 27.52 -27.94 0.12
CA ASP A 367 26.94 -27.64 1.45
C ASP A 367 26.15 -26.31 1.52
N GLY A 368 26.12 -25.58 0.40
CA GLY A 368 25.52 -24.25 0.29
C GLY A 368 26.47 -23.11 0.66
N SER A 369 27.77 -23.35 0.81
CA SER A 369 28.80 -22.32 0.90
C SER A 369 28.89 -21.51 -0.38
N PRO A 370 29.33 -20.24 -0.33
CA PRO A 370 29.47 -19.37 -1.50
C PRO A 370 30.29 -20.05 -2.62
N ILE A 371 29.80 -19.93 -3.85
CA ILE A 371 30.52 -20.39 -5.05
C ILE A 371 31.11 -19.16 -5.74
N PRO A 372 32.41 -19.15 -6.07
CA PRO A 372 33.04 -18.05 -6.77
C PRO A 372 32.33 -17.73 -8.09
N GLU A 373 32.12 -16.44 -8.30
CA GLU A 373 31.41 -15.93 -9.49
C GLU A 373 32.20 -16.23 -10.76
N PRO A 374 31.62 -16.88 -11.78
CA PRO A 374 32.26 -17.02 -13.07
C PRO A 374 32.44 -15.64 -13.72
N LYS A 375 33.34 -15.55 -14.71
CA LYS A 375 33.57 -14.31 -15.45
C LYS A 375 32.26 -13.81 -16.05
N ILE A 376 31.83 -12.61 -15.63
CA ILE A 376 30.63 -11.93 -16.09
C ILE A 376 31.00 -10.90 -17.15
N VAL A 377 30.23 -10.86 -18.25
CA VAL A 377 30.25 -9.81 -19.26
C VAL A 377 28.79 -9.47 -19.55
N THR A 378 28.37 -8.29 -19.13
CA THR A 378 26.98 -7.81 -19.34
C THR A 378 26.83 -7.17 -20.71
N GLU A 379 25.62 -7.20 -21.24
CA GLU A 379 25.25 -6.52 -22.48
C GLU A 379 24.84 -5.06 -22.20
N GLU A 380 25.00 -4.22 -23.22
CA GLU A 380 24.37 -2.92 -23.21
C GLU A 380 22.85 -3.08 -23.12
N PRO A 381 22.17 -2.42 -22.17
CA PRO A 381 20.75 -2.62 -21.91
C PRO A 381 19.85 -2.45 -23.14
N GLU A 382 20.13 -1.47 -23.99
CA GLU A 382 19.34 -1.22 -25.21
C GLU A 382 19.49 -2.33 -26.25
N ALA A 383 20.67 -2.98 -26.31
CA ALA A 383 20.97 -4.04 -27.29
C ALA A 383 20.15 -5.31 -27.05
N ILE A 384 19.71 -5.56 -25.80
CA ILE A 384 18.97 -6.76 -25.43
C ILE A 384 17.48 -6.48 -25.14
N ARG A 385 16.95 -5.31 -25.54
CA ARG A 385 15.52 -5.04 -25.40
C ARG A 385 14.66 -6.02 -26.19
N CYS A 386 13.52 -6.42 -25.61
CA CYS A 386 12.47 -7.15 -26.33
C CYS A 386 11.89 -6.27 -27.45
N PHE A 387 11.73 -4.98 -27.18
CA PHE A 387 11.19 -3.98 -28.09
C PHE A 387 12.17 -2.79 -28.19
N PRO A 388 13.16 -2.86 -29.10
CA PRO A 388 14.15 -1.78 -29.26
C PRO A 388 13.50 -0.43 -29.57
N GLY A 389 14.05 0.65 -29.01
CA GLY A 389 13.50 1.99 -29.15
C GLY A 389 12.07 2.08 -28.60
N GLU A 390 11.13 2.56 -29.42
CA GLU A 390 9.70 2.69 -29.07
C GLU A 390 8.81 1.65 -29.78
N SER A 391 9.38 0.51 -30.20
CA SER A 391 8.69 -0.50 -31.01
C SER A 391 7.71 -1.40 -30.22
N ARG A 392 7.54 -1.19 -28.90
CA ARG A 392 6.53 -1.92 -28.11
C ARG A 392 5.14 -1.67 -28.71
N PRO A 393 4.35 -2.71 -29.00
CA PRO A 393 3.00 -2.57 -29.51
C PRO A 393 2.11 -1.71 -28.60
N ASP A 394 1.24 -0.89 -29.19
CA ASP A 394 0.35 0.02 -28.46
C ASP A 394 -0.80 -0.72 -27.73
N ASP A 395 -1.08 -1.95 -28.10
CA ASP A 395 -2.06 -2.84 -27.45
C ASP A 395 -1.52 -3.53 -26.18
N PHE A 396 -0.24 -3.31 -25.83
CA PHE A 396 0.32 -3.76 -24.56
C PHE A 396 -0.26 -2.93 -23.42
N VAL A 397 -1.14 -3.56 -22.65
CA VAL A 397 -1.85 -2.93 -21.53
C VAL A 397 -0.88 -2.51 -20.44
N THR A 398 -0.99 -1.28 -19.97
CA THR A 398 -0.25 -0.71 -18.84
C THR A 398 -1.10 -0.79 -17.56
N ILE A 399 -0.52 -0.51 -16.38
CA ILE A 399 -1.25 -0.51 -15.10
C ILE A 399 -2.53 0.35 -15.15
N PRO A 400 -2.49 1.62 -15.64
CA PRO A 400 -3.71 2.43 -15.70
C PRO A 400 -4.80 1.82 -16.58
N GLN A 401 -4.44 1.29 -17.75
CA GLN A 401 -5.40 0.64 -18.65
C GLN A 401 -5.99 -0.63 -18.04
N PHE A 402 -5.18 -1.44 -17.37
CA PHE A 402 -5.62 -2.63 -16.64
C PHE A 402 -6.58 -2.25 -15.51
N ALA A 403 -6.19 -1.28 -14.66
CA ALA A 403 -7.01 -0.80 -13.56
C ALA A 403 -8.35 -0.24 -14.03
N ARG A 404 -8.34 0.56 -15.12
CA ARG A 404 -9.55 1.11 -15.73
C ARG A 404 -10.50 0.01 -16.22
N ALA A 405 -9.99 -0.96 -16.97
CA ALA A 405 -10.82 -2.04 -17.52
C ALA A 405 -11.50 -2.85 -16.39
N GLU A 406 -10.76 -3.17 -15.35
CA GLU A 406 -11.28 -3.87 -14.19
C GLU A 406 -12.27 -3.00 -13.40
N ALA A 407 -11.98 -1.71 -13.21
CA ALA A 407 -12.88 -0.75 -12.56
C ALA A 407 -14.21 -0.64 -13.31
N GLN A 408 -14.18 -0.50 -14.64
CA GLN A 408 -15.40 -0.46 -15.45
C GLN A 408 -16.24 -1.74 -15.30
N ARG A 409 -15.57 -2.91 -15.28
CA ARG A 409 -16.24 -4.20 -15.08
C ARG A 409 -16.89 -4.29 -13.69
N LEU A 410 -16.21 -3.83 -12.65
CA LEU A 410 -16.73 -3.82 -11.28
C LEU A 410 -17.93 -2.87 -11.13
N VAL A 411 -17.84 -1.67 -11.69
CA VAL A 411 -18.92 -0.68 -11.67
C VAL A 411 -20.13 -1.20 -12.43
N ALA A 412 -19.94 -1.78 -13.64
CA ALA A 412 -21.04 -2.33 -14.43
C ALA A 412 -21.80 -3.48 -13.72
N ARG A 413 -21.11 -4.26 -12.89
CA ARG A 413 -21.73 -5.35 -12.09
C ARG A 413 -22.67 -4.88 -10.98
N ARG A 414 -22.60 -3.58 -10.61
CA ARG A 414 -23.45 -3.04 -9.53
C ARG A 414 -24.93 -3.07 -9.87
N GLY A 415 -25.25 -3.11 -11.15
CA GLY A 415 -26.60 -2.98 -11.61
C GLY A 415 -27.17 -1.58 -11.40
N ARG A 416 -28.37 -1.37 -11.88
CA ARG A 416 -29.10 -0.11 -11.74
C ARG A 416 -30.51 -0.44 -11.27
N PRO A 417 -30.92 0.05 -10.10
CA PRO A 417 -32.31 -0.12 -9.65
C PRO A 417 -33.28 0.47 -10.66
N THR A 418 -34.43 -0.20 -10.84
CA THR A 418 -35.47 0.17 -11.80
C THR A 418 -36.79 0.51 -11.15
N THR A 419 -37.00 0.09 -9.89
CA THR A 419 -38.19 0.38 -9.09
C THR A 419 -37.85 1.22 -7.87
N THR A 420 -38.85 1.88 -7.28
CA THR A 420 -38.71 2.65 -6.06
C THR A 420 -38.22 1.78 -4.90
N GLU A 421 -38.73 0.56 -4.79
CA GLU A 421 -38.34 -0.40 -3.75
C GLU A 421 -36.86 -0.80 -3.88
N GLU A 422 -36.40 -1.08 -5.11
CA GLU A 422 -35.00 -1.37 -5.38
C GLU A 422 -34.11 -0.18 -5.03
N TRP A 423 -34.52 1.07 -5.31
CA TRP A 423 -33.82 2.28 -4.92
C TRP A 423 -33.77 2.43 -3.40
N GLN A 424 -34.88 2.22 -2.69
CA GLN A 424 -34.89 2.25 -1.22
C GLN A 424 -33.90 1.25 -0.63
N GLN A 425 -33.82 0.05 -1.18
CA GLN A 425 -32.84 -0.94 -0.78
C GLN A 425 -31.39 -0.50 -1.11
N ALA A 426 -31.18 -0.01 -2.33
CA ALA A 426 -29.85 0.44 -2.79
C ALA A 426 -29.31 1.65 -2.02
N LEU A 427 -30.18 2.50 -1.46
CA LEU A 427 -29.83 3.67 -0.65
C LEU A 427 -29.92 3.39 0.86
N GLY A 428 -30.33 2.17 1.24
CA GLY A 428 -30.63 1.79 2.62
C GLY A 428 -29.38 1.57 3.50
N THR A 429 -29.67 1.15 4.72
CA THR A 429 -28.66 0.97 5.80
C THR A 429 -27.57 -0.02 5.41
N GLU A 430 -27.88 -1.08 4.68
CA GLU A 430 -26.88 -2.09 4.29
C GLU A 430 -25.76 -1.50 3.43
N ARG A 431 -26.10 -0.61 2.47
CA ARG A 431 -25.10 0.07 1.63
C ARG A 431 -24.24 1.05 2.42
N ARG A 432 -24.85 1.81 3.36
CA ARG A 432 -24.09 2.68 4.26
C ARG A 432 -23.16 1.87 5.16
N GLN A 433 -23.61 0.71 5.64
CA GLN A 433 -22.75 -0.20 6.40
C GLN A 433 -21.64 -0.79 5.55
N ALA A 434 -21.89 -1.13 4.28
CA ALA A 434 -20.85 -1.59 3.36
C ALA A 434 -19.79 -0.51 3.16
N LEU A 435 -20.21 0.74 2.96
CA LEU A 435 -19.28 1.88 2.91
C LEU A 435 -18.50 2.04 4.22
N ALA A 436 -19.17 1.98 5.38
CA ALA A 436 -18.52 2.09 6.68
C ALA A 436 -17.49 0.95 6.90
N ARG A 437 -17.79 -0.27 6.45
CA ARG A 437 -16.84 -1.41 6.48
C ARG A 437 -15.65 -1.17 5.54
N SER A 438 -15.85 -0.67 4.32
CA SER A 438 -14.76 -0.35 3.38
C SER A 438 -13.84 0.74 3.94
N LEU A 439 -14.43 1.75 4.60
CA LEU A 439 -13.70 2.81 5.29
C LEU A 439 -13.06 2.37 6.61
N ARG A 440 -13.37 1.17 7.10
CA ARG A 440 -12.91 0.65 8.40
C ARG A 440 -13.26 1.60 9.55
N LEU A 441 -14.47 2.17 9.52
CA LEU A 441 -14.93 3.01 10.63
C LEU A 441 -15.05 2.19 11.91
N PRO A 442 -14.68 2.75 13.08
CA PRO A 442 -14.88 2.09 14.36
C PRO A 442 -16.36 1.73 14.58
N THR A 443 -16.60 0.51 15.06
CA THR A 443 -17.93 -0.01 15.40
C THR A 443 -18.22 0.08 16.90
N ASN A 444 -17.17 0.23 17.71
CA ASN A 444 -17.25 0.29 19.17
C ASN A 444 -17.08 1.73 19.64
N ASP A 445 -17.46 1.98 20.89
CA ASP A 445 -17.18 3.24 21.58
C ASP A 445 -15.67 3.52 21.58
N VAL A 446 -15.29 4.67 21.02
CA VAL A 446 -13.89 5.13 20.95
C VAL A 446 -13.52 6.02 22.15
N GLY A 447 -14.34 6.03 23.17
CA GLY A 447 -14.13 6.78 24.41
C GLY A 447 -14.68 8.21 24.39
N PRO A 448 -14.56 8.93 25.52
CA PRO A 448 -15.15 10.24 25.72
C PRO A 448 -14.50 11.29 24.82
N LEU A 449 -15.29 12.25 24.37
CA LEU A 449 -14.85 13.35 23.48
C LEU A 449 -13.84 14.29 24.12
N GLN A 450 -13.92 14.51 25.44
CA GLN A 450 -13.04 15.42 26.17
C GLN A 450 -12.84 16.77 25.47
N VAL A 451 -13.94 17.42 25.09
CA VAL A 451 -13.91 18.70 24.36
C VAL A 451 -13.20 19.76 25.21
N LYS A 452 -12.17 20.42 24.65
CA LYS A 452 -11.48 21.57 25.23
C LYS A 452 -11.71 22.77 24.30
N ARG A 453 -12.15 23.90 24.85
CA ARG A 453 -12.46 25.12 24.11
C ARG A 453 -11.52 26.21 24.56
N GLY A 454 -10.88 26.90 23.63
CA GLY A 454 -10.10 28.11 23.86
C GLY A 454 -10.99 29.31 24.15
N GLU A 455 -10.40 30.45 24.46
CA GLU A 455 -11.13 31.70 24.62
C GLU A 455 -11.68 32.19 23.28
N MET A 456 -12.85 32.83 23.33
CA MET A 456 -13.42 33.51 22.17
C MET A 456 -12.65 34.81 21.92
N THR A 457 -12.12 34.99 20.72
CA THR A 457 -11.43 36.22 20.33
C THR A 457 -12.47 37.35 20.06
N ALA A 458 -12.00 38.60 20.09
CA ALA A 458 -12.82 39.74 19.72
C ALA A 458 -13.37 39.68 18.28
N GLU A 459 -12.75 38.88 17.43
CA GLU A 459 -13.14 38.65 16.03
C GLU A 459 -14.16 37.51 15.86
N GLY A 460 -14.67 36.94 16.97
CA GLY A 460 -15.63 35.83 16.96
C GLY A 460 -15.03 34.47 16.58
N THR A 461 -13.74 34.28 16.84
CA THR A 461 -13.04 33.03 16.57
C THR A 461 -12.75 32.27 17.85
N GLN A 462 -13.01 30.97 17.88
CA GLN A 462 -12.73 30.08 18.99
C GLN A 462 -12.08 28.77 18.51
N THR A 463 -11.00 28.34 19.15
CA THR A 463 -10.37 27.04 18.88
C THR A 463 -10.99 25.96 19.76
N TRP A 464 -11.23 24.80 19.17
CA TRP A 464 -11.67 23.60 19.84
C TRP A 464 -10.70 22.45 19.62
N SER A 465 -10.53 21.61 20.62
CA SER A 465 -9.92 20.29 20.45
C SER A 465 -10.81 19.24 21.11
N PHE A 466 -10.85 18.06 20.52
CA PHE A 466 -11.65 16.96 21.04
C PHE A 466 -10.93 15.63 20.78
N THR A 467 -11.21 14.60 21.57
CA THR A 467 -10.66 13.27 21.34
C THR A 467 -11.43 12.59 20.22
N SER A 468 -10.76 12.35 19.08
CA SER A 468 -11.31 11.53 18.00
C SER A 468 -11.22 10.04 18.36
N GLU A 469 -10.05 9.62 18.78
CA GLU A 469 -9.78 8.31 19.35
C GLU A 469 -8.54 8.41 20.26
N PRO A 470 -8.20 7.39 21.09
CA PRO A 470 -7.03 7.45 21.97
C PRO A 470 -5.77 7.88 21.23
N GLY A 471 -5.12 8.94 21.69
CA GLY A 471 -3.93 9.53 21.09
C GLY A 471 -4.17 10.46 19.89
N ILE A 472 -5.40 10.68 19.43
CA ILE A 472 -5.72 11.59 18.31
C ILE A 472 -6.68 12.69 18.78
N ARG A 473 -6.19 13.93 18.75
CA ARG A 473 -6.95 15.14 19.09
C ARG A 473 -6.92 16.16 17.95
N PRO A 474 -7.91 16.14 17.04
CA PRO A 474 -8.04 17.16 16.01
C PRO A 474 -8.23 18.56 16.63
N LEU A 475 -7.74 19.56 15.91
CA LEU A 475 -7.96 20.97 16.21
C LEU A 475 -8.93 21.55 15.18
N ALA A 476 -9.95 22.26 15.66
CA ALA A 476 -10.91 22.95 14.82
C ALA A 476 -11.01 24.41 15.25
N THR A 477 -11.19 25.31 14.29
CA THR A 477 -11.41 26.73 14.50
C THR A 477 -12.82 27.11 14.09
N PHE A 478 -13.57 27.60 15.04
CA PHE A 478 -14.93 28.12 14.85
C PHE A 478 -14.86 29.63 14.61
N LYS A 479 -15.49 30.10 13.56
CA LYS A 479 -15.69 31.50 13.26
C LYS A 479 -17.19 31.76 13.24
N THR A 480 -17.67 32.46 14.27
CA THR A 480 -19.07 32.83 14.40
C THR A 480 -19.29 34.24 13.82
N ALA A 481 -20.02 34.33 12.73
CA ALA A 481 -20.40 35.61 12.11
C ALA A 481 -21.77 36.09 12.57
N ASN A 482 -22.70 35.16 12.85
CA ASN A 482 -24.05 35.45 13.33
C ASN A 482 -24.50 34.38 14.33
N SER A 483 -24.58 34.71 15.59
CA SER A 483 -24.97 33.76 16.64
C SER A 483 -26.48 33.36 16.59
N ALA A 484 -27.31 34.12 15.91
CA ALA A 484 -28.71 33.78 15.68
C ALA A 484 -28.91 32.77 14.53
N ASP A 485 -27.96 32.66 13.62
CA ASP A 485 -27.99 31.65 12.53
C ASP A 485 -27.62 30.28 13.08
N ARG A 486 -28.55 29.35 12.99
CA ARG A 486 -28.37 27.95 13.42
C ARG A 486 -27.71 27.07 12.35
N SER A 487 -27.24 27.64 11.23
CA SER A 487 -26.47 26.94 10.20
C SER A 487 -24.96 27.13 10.38
N ILE A 488 -24.19 26.09 10.11
CA ILE A 488 -22.75 26.14 10.15
C ILE A 488 -22.13 25.30 9.01
N VAL A 489 -21.09 25.84 8.38
CA VAL A 489 -20.36 25.16 7.32
C VAL A 489 -19.02 24.67 7.84
N VAL A 490 -18.76 23.37 7.73
CA VAL A 490 -17.42 22.80 7.94
C VAL A 490 -16.68 22.84 6.61
N LEU A 491 -15.70 23.72 6.52
CA LEU A 491 -14.86 23.90 5.33
C LEU A 491 -13.59 23.04 5.46
N LEU A 492 -13.42 22.09 4.54
CA LEU A 492 -12.34 21.13 4.52
C LEU A 492 -11.39 21.38 3.35
N ASN A 493 -10.09 21.40 3.64
CA ASN A 493 -9.02 21.39 2.67
C ASN A 493 -7.93 20.44 3.15
N ILE A 494 -7.40 19.60 2.26
CA ILE A 494 -6.42 18.58 2.65
C ILE A 494 -5.06 19.18 3.04
N GLU A 495 -4.77 20.41 2.62
CA GLU A 495 -3.57 21.15 3.04
C GLU A 495 -3.73 21.75 4.47
N GLY A 496 -4.87 21.53 5.09
CA GLY A 496 -5.18 21.94 6.45
C GLY A 496 -5.96 23.25 6.58
N GLU A 497 -6.26 23.58 7.84
CA GLU A 497 -7.07 24.73 8.26
C GLU A 497 -6.59 26.06 7.68
N ALA A 498 -5.28 26.32 7.74
CA ALA A 498 -4.71 27.58 7.29
C ALA A 498 -4.91 27.83 5.79
N GLN A 499 -4.86 26.76 4.98
CA GLN A 499 -5.13 26.86 3.55
C GLN A 499 -6.62 26.95 3.25
N ALA A 500 -7.44 26.20 3.98
CA ALA A 500 -8.90 26.31 3.91
C ALA A 500 -9.35 27.77 4.10
N ALA A 501 -8.88 28.42 5.18
CA ALA A 501 -9.25 29.79 5.53
C ALA A 501 -8.84 30.86 4.48
N LYS A 502 -7.80 30.59 3.68
CA LYS A 502 -7.30 31.51 2.64
C LYS A 502 -7.93 31.29 1.26
N SER A 503 -8.68 30.21 1.09
CA SER A 503 -9.23 29.82 -0.21
C SER A 503 -10.28 30.81 -0.75
N GLU A 504 -10.55 30.77 -2.05
CA GLU A 504 -11.65 31.53 -2.65
C GLU A 504 -13.01 31.06 -2.12
N VAL A 505 -13.09 29.77 -1.85
CA VAL A 505 -14.28 29.15 -1.23
C VAL A 505 -14.55 29.76 0.14
N ALA A 506 -13.52 29.98 0.99
CA ALA A 506 -13.70 30.66 2.27
C ALA A 506 -14.20 32.12 2.11
N ARG A 507 -13.78 32.78 1.04
CA ARG A 507 -14.27 34.15 0.74
C ARG A 507 -15.76 34.20 0.41
N SER A 508 -16.30 33.19 -0.26
CA SER A 508 -17.73 33.06 -0.56
C SER A 508 -18.57 32.78 0.68
N LEU A 509 -17.96 32.32 1.77
CA LEU A 509 -18.63 32.06 3.06
C LEU A 509 -18.63 33.26 4.02
N ARG A 510 -18.23 34.45 3.57
CA ARG A 510 -18.24 35.66 4.42
C ARG A 510 -19.64 35.93 4.98
N GLY A 511 -19.71 36.16 6.28
CA GLY A 511 -20.99 36.40 6.98
C GLY A 511 -21.72 35.12 7.41
N ARG A 512 -21.16 33.94 7.14
CA ARG A 512 -21.67 32.64 7.64
C ARG A 512 -20.85 32.16 8.83
N ASN A 513 -21.43 31.29 9.64
CA ASN A 513 -20.69 30.55 10.66
C ASN A 513 -19.89 29.43 9.97
N VAL A 514 -18.59 29.36 10.24
CA VAL A 514 -17.68 28.43 9.58
C VAL A 514 -16.79 27.70 10.61
N ILE A 515 -16.62 26.41 10.41
CA ILE A 515 -15.60 25.63 11.08
C ILE A 515 -14.53 25.26 10.04
N THR A 516 -13.27 25.46 10.38
CA THR A 516 -12.13 24.86 9.67
C THR A 516 -11.40 23.91 10.61
N MET A 517 -10.81 22.83 10.10
CA MET A 517 -10.04 21.90 10.92
C MET A 517 -8.90 21.25 10.15
N ASP A 518 -7.83 20.92 10.87
CA ASP A 518 -6.81 20.01 10.38
C ASP A 518 -7.30 18.56 10.56
N LEU A 519 -7.40 17.83 9.47
CA LEU A 519 -7.57 16.38 9.50
C LEU A 519 -6.26 15.74 9.99
N ARG A 520 -6.30 14.55 10.60
CA ARG A 520 -5.08 13.87 11.06
C ARG A 520 -4.06 13.72 9.93
N ALA A 521 -2.78 13.84 10.23
CA ALA A 521 -1.67 13.86 9.28
C ALA A 521 -1.73 14.99 8.22
N THR A 522 -2.50 16.07 8.45
CA THR A 522 -2.56 17.23 7.56
C THR A 522 -2.31 18.53 8.31
N GLY A 523 -2.11 19.64 7.59
CA GLY A 523 -1.94 20.97 8.16
C GLY A 523 -0.83 21.03 9.20
N LYS A 524 -1.14 21.45 10.43
CA LYS A 524 -0.19 21.49 11.57
C LYS A 524 0.20 20.11 12.10
N GLN A 525 -0.57 19.08 11.74
CA GLN A 525 -0.34 17.70 12.13
C GLN A 525 0.29 16.86 10.99
N ALA A 526 0.71 17.50 9.90
CA ALA A 526 1.33 16.85 8.76
C ALA A 526 2.59 16.07 9.16
N VAL A 527 2.79 14.92 8.53
CA VAL A 527 3.96 14.07 8.74
C VAL A 527 5.16 14.68 8.01
N PRO A 528 6.27 14.99 8.70
CA PRO A 528 7.48 15.48 8.02
C PRO A 528 8.00 14.47 7.00
N GLY A 529 8.30 14.95 5.77
CA GLY A 529 8.83 14.08 4.71
C GLY A 529 7.83 13.04 4.20
N ASP A 530 6.55 13.35 4.27
CA ASP A 530 5.45 12.44 3.89
C ASP A 530 5.46 12.08 2.39
N SER A 531 5.94 12.98 1.53
CA SER A 531 5.88 12.85 0.08
C SER A 531 6.92 11.90 -0.50
N ILE A 532 6.49 10.99 -1.39
CA ILE A 532 7.36 10.18 -2.24
C ILE A 532 6.86 10.28 -3.69
N GLY A 533 7.76 10.61 -4.61
CA GLY A 533 7.43 10.74 -6.01
C GLY A 533 6.28 11.74 -6.23
N ASN A 534 5.18 11.26 -6.80
CA ASN A 534 3.99 12.05 -7.07
C ASN A 534 2.84 11.83 -6.04
N ALA A 535 3.13 11.19 -4.92
CA ALA A 535 2.20 10.98 -3.80
C ALA A 535 2.58 11.88 -2.62
N PRO A 536 1.87 13.00 -2.40
CA PRO A 536 2.23 13.99 -1.37
C PRO A 536 2.03 13.52 0.07
N ASP A 537 1.16 12.55 0.27
CA ASP A 537 0.79 11.93 1.55
C ASP A 537 1.16 10.44 1.60
N HIS A 538 2.27 10.10 0.96
CA HIS A 538 2.67 8.70 0.74
C HIS A 538 2.79 7.92 2.05
N ASN A 539 3.64 8.39 2.96
CA ASN A 539 3.98 7.64 4.16
C ASN A 539 2.76 7.49 5.10
N SER A 540 2.01 8.57 5.33
CA SER A 540 0.82 8.52 6.19
C SER A 540 -0.26 7.60 5.61
N ALA A 541 -0.46 7.62 4.29
CA ALA A 541 -1.41 6.73 3.62
C ALA A 541 -0.92 5.29 3.61
N GLU A 542 0.34 5.02 3.29
CA GLU A 542 0.95 3.70 3.28
C GLU A 542 0.92 3.05 4.68
N TRP A 543 1.33 3.78 5.74
CA TRP A 543 1.26 3.25 7.11
C TRP A 543 -0.19 2.92 7.53
N SER A 544 -1.15 3.71 7.05
CA SER A 544 -2.57 3.44 7.24
C SER A 544 -3.02 2.14 6.54
N LEU A 545 -2.45 1.84 5.37
CA LEU A 545 -2.69 0.58 4.67
C LEU A 545 -2.14 -0.61 5.44
N TRP A 546 -0.92 -0.54 6.01
CA TRP A 546 -0.34 -1.63 6.80
C TRP A 546 -1.19 -2.03 8.01
N ILE A 547 -1.75 -1.06 8.72
CA ILE A 547 -2.68 -1.32 9.84
C ILE A 547 -4.12 -1.63 9.39
N GLY A 548 -4.38 -1.62 8.07
CA GLY A 548 -5.67 -1.93 7.48
C GLY A 548 -6.76 -0.90 7.79
N ARG A 549 -6.39 0.36 7.96
CA ARG A 549 -7.30 1.49 8.21
C ARG A 549 -7.06 2.59 7.17
N PRO A 550 -7.74 2.55 6.00
CA PRO A 550 -7.55 3.57 4.95
C PRO A 550 -7.64 4.99 5.51
N LEU A 551 -6.74 5.88 5.09
CA LEU A 551 -6.63 7.23 5.68
C LEU A 551 -7.91 8.05 5.46
N LEU A 552 -8.60 7.89 4.30
CA LEU A 552 -9.92 8.48 4.08
C LEU A 552 -10.92 8.08 5.16
N GLY A 553 -10.94 6.81 5.56
CA GLY A 553 -11.82 6.34 6.65
C GLY A 553 -11.49 6.98 7.99
N GLN A 554 -10.21 7.23 8.26
CA GLN A 554 -9.78 7.91 9.47
C GLN A 554 -10.18 9.39 9.45
N TRP A 555 -10.10 10.07 8.31
CA TRP A 555 -10.59 11.46 8.16
C TRP A 555 -12.11 11.54 8.30
N VAL A 556 -12.85 10.61 7.70
CA VAL A 556 -14.32 10.52 7.90
C VAL A 556 -14.66 10.30 9.37
N HIS A 557 -13.88 9.50 10.09
CA HIS A 557 -14.06 9.31 11.52
C HIS A 557 -13.85 10.62 12.30
N ASP A 558 -12.81 11.40 11.98
CA ASP A 558 -12.56 12.69 12.63
C ASP A 558 -13.74 13.67 12.44
N ILE A 559 -14.35 13.70 11.23
CA ILE A 559 -15.54 14.50 10.96
C ILE A 559 -16.73 14.03 11.80
N ARG A 560 -16.96 12.71 11.91
CA ARG A 560 -18.03 12.18 12.76
C ARG A 560 -17.85 12.56 14.23
N ARG A 561 -16.61 12.53 14.74
CA ARG A 561 -16.28 12.96 16.09
C ARG A 561 -16.47 14.48 16.29
N LEU A 562 -16.22 15.30 15.25
CA LEU A 562 -16.59 16.72 15.28
C LEU A 562 -18.11 16.88 15.42
N LEU A 563 -18.91 16.12 14.65
CA LEU A 563 -20.37 16.13 14.76
C LEU A 563 -20.85 15.69 16.16
N ASP A 564 -20.18 14.71 16.77
CA ASP A 564 -20.44 14.29 18.15
C ASP A 564 -20.13 15.45 19.13
N ALA A 565 -19.00 16.14 18.95
CA ALA A 565 -18.60 17.26 19.79
C ALA A 565 -19.60 18.43 19.68
N LEU A 566 -20.09 18.72 18.48
CA LEU A 566 -21.13 19.73 18.26
C LEU A 566 -22.45 19.36 18.94
N ALA A 567 -22.83 18.09 18.92
CA ALA A 567 -24.05 17.61 19.56
C ALA A 567 -23.95 17.57 21.10
N ASP A 568 -22.75 17.38 21.64
CA ASP A 568 -22.48 17.32 23.08
C ASP A 568 -22.60 18.70 23.77
N GLN A 569 -22.16 19.77 23.09
CA GLN A 569 -22.11 21.11 23.67
C GLN A 569 -23.45 21.83 23.57
N PRO A 570 -23.94 22.45 24.67
CA PRO A 570 -25.27 23.07 24.71
C PRO A 570 -25.51 24.19 23.69
N ASP A 571 -24.50 25.02 23.41
CA ASP A 571 -24.57 26.15 22.48
C ASP A 571 -24.53 25.75 20.99
N THR A 572 -23.94 24.59 20.68
CA THR A 572 -23.85 24.08 19.30
C THR A 572 -24.82 22.94 19.01
N ARG A 573 -25.47 22.40 20.03
CA ARG A 573 -26.48 21.35 19.88
C ARG A 573 -27.62 21.79 18.95
N GLY A 574 -27.92 20.96 17.94
CA GLY A 574 -28.98 21.24 16.95
C GLY A 574 -28.58 22.24 15.86
N LEU A 575 -27.29 22.56 15.71
CA LEU A 575 -26.82 23.29 14.53
C LEU A 575 -27.07 22.46 13.28
N GLN A 576 -27.47 23.13 12.19
CA GLN A 576 -27.59 22.53 10.85
C GLN A 576 -26.23 22.54 10.20
N VAL A 577 -25.56 21.35 10.17
CA VAL A 577 -24.20 21.23 9.69
C VAL A 577 -24.17 20.90 8.19
N SER A 578 -23.46 21.74 7.43
CA SER A 578 -23.13 21.50 6.03
C SER A 578 -21.63 21.23 5.90
N LEU A 579 -21.24 20.31 5.00
CA LEU A 579 -19.83 20.07 4.67
C LEU A 579 -19.51 20.68 3.31
N LEU A 580 -18.39 21.38 3.23
CA LEU A 580 -17.82 21.89 2.00
C LEU A 580 -16.37 21.42 1.89
N GLY A 581 -16.05 20.59 0.89
CA GLY A 581 -14.72 20.08 0.67
C GLY A 581 -14.11 20.56 -0.63
N GLN A 582 -12.87 21.07 -0.58
CA GLN A 582 -12.13 21.52 -1.75
C GLN A 582 -11.03 20.54 -2.15
N GLY A 583 -10.89 20.26 -3.45
CA GLY A 583 -9.92 19.30 -3.99
C GLY A 583 -10.15 17.90 -3.44
N PRO A 584 -9.10 17.17 -3.04
CA PRO A 584 -9.24 15.82 -2.46
C PRO A 584 -10.11 15.79 -1.18
N ALA A 585 -10.22 16.91 -0.43
CA ALA A 585 -11.09 16.99 0.74
C ALA A 585 -12.60 16.96 0.38
N GLY A 586 -12.96 17.17 -0.90
CA GLY A 586 -14.31 16.94 -1.40
C GLY A 586 -14.76 15.49 -1.23
N LEU A 587 -13.85 14.52 -1.39
CA LEU A 587 -14.15 13.12 -1.09
C LEU A 587 -14.39 12.90 0.41
N VAL A 588 -13.61 13.57 1.30
CA VAL A 588 -13.83 13.48 2.75
C VAL A 588 -15.24 13.96 3.10
N ALA A 589 -15.65 15.13 2.57
CA ALA A 589 -16.99 15.67 2.79
C ALA A 589 -18.09 14.72 2.26
N LEU A 590 -17.93 14.22 1.03
CA LEU A 590 -18.87 13.32 0.38
C LEU A 590 -19.06 12.02 1.17
N PHE A 591 -17.95 11.36 1.51
CA PHE A 591 -17.97 10.08 2.23
C PHE A 591 -18.49 10.25 3.66
N SER A 592 -18.16 11.36 4.33
CA SER A 592 -18.71 11.67 5.66
C SER A 592 -20.22 11.78 5.64
N ALA A 593 -20.77 12.54 4.69
CA ALA A 593 -22.22 12.70 4.56
C ALA A 593 -22.93 11.41 4.14
N ALA A 594 -22.27 10.58 3.32
CA ALA A 594 -22.84 9.29 2.91
C ALA A 594 -23.03 8.31 4.08
N VAL A 595 -22.19 8.40 5.13
CA VAL A 595 -22.27 7.51 6.32
C VAL A 595 -22.91 8.18 7.53
N ASP A 596 -23.11 9.51 7.53
CA ASP A 596 -23.65 10.24 8.67
C ASP A 596 -24.78 11.21 8.26
N GLU A 597 -26.00 10.89 8.68
CA GLU A 597 -27.21 11.63 8.31
C GLU A 597 -27.36 12.99 9.03
N ARG A 598 -26.52 13.29 10.00
CA ARG A 598 -26.48 14.61 10.67
C ARG A 598 -25.98 15.71 9.75
N VAL A 599 -25.23 15.37 8.70
CA VAL A 599 -24.83 16.32 7.66
C VAL A 599 -26.03 16.65 6.79
N GLN A 600 -26.45 17.91 6.77
CA GLN A 600 -27.66 18.36 6.08
C GLN A 600 -27.44 18.68 4.60
N GLN A 601 -26.25 19.12 4.24
CA GLN A 601 -25.89 19.49 2.87
C GLN A 601 -24.41 19.23 2.61
N VAL A 602 -24.08 18.91 1.37
CA VAL A 602 -22.69 18.71 0.92
C VAL A 602 -22.39 19.53 -0.33
N GLU A 603 -21.23 20.16 -0.33
CA GLU A 603 -20.66 20.77 -1.53
C GLU A 603 -19.23 20.25 -1.74
N CYS A 604 -18.94 19.76 -2.96
CA CYS A 604 -17.63 19.31 -3.39
C CYS A 604 -17.13 20.20 -4.51
N VAL A 605 -16.00 20.88 -4.30
CA VAL A 605 -15.39 21.80 -5.26
C VAL A 605 -14.05 21.22 -5.72
N ASP A 606 -13.79 21.17 -7.03
CA ASP A 606 -12.54 20.68 -7.64
C ASP A 606 -12.16 19.25 -7.21
N SER A 607 -13.13 18.44 -6.81
CA SER A 607 -12.87 17.07 -6.31
C SER A 607 -12.85 16.02 -7.42
N LEU A 608 -12.27 14.85 -7.13
CA LEU A 608 -12.22 13.71 -8.05
C LEU A 608 -13.62 13.28 -8.46
N VAL A 609 -13.88 13.22 -9.77
CA VAL A 609 -15.20 12.84 -10.32
C VAL A 609 -15.45 11.33 -10.28
N SER A 610 -14.40 10.51 -10.37
CA SER A 610 -14.49 9.05 -10.50
C SER A 610 -13.12 8.42 -10.24
N TYR A 611 -13.08 7.24 -9.63
CA TYR A 611 -11.89 6.41 -9.54
C TYR A 611 -11.56 5.66 -10.85
N VAL A 612 -12.46 5.67 -11.82
CA VAL A 612 -12.22 5.06 -13.13
C VAL A 612 -11.38 6.02 -13.99
N SER A 613 -10.07 5.76 -14.08
CA SER A 613 -9.11 6.59 -14.81
C SER A 613 -8.23 5.73 -15.72
N ASP A 614 -7.84 6.24 -16.86
CA ASP A 614 -6.90 5.63 -17.82
C ASP A 614 -5.49 6.23 -17.76
N GLU A 615 -5.32 7.24 -16.92
CA GLU A 615 -4.03 7.85 -16.60
C GLU A 615 -3.78 7.79 -15.10
N PRO A 616 -2.51 7.83 -14.64
CA PRO A 616 -2.18 7.89 -13.22
C PRO A 616 -2.86 9.07 -12.52
N TYR A 617 -3.24 8.87 -11.26
CA TYR A 617 -3.82 9.96 -10.48
C TYR A 617 -2.81 11.09 -10.30
N ARG A 618 -3.28 12.31 -10.57
CA ARG A 618 -2.51 13.55 -10.39
C ARG A 618 -3.32 14.54 -9.56
N GLN A 619 -2.65 15.33 -8.71
CA GLN A 619 -3.30 16.27 -7.79
C GLN A 619 -4.29 15.59 -6.82
N GLN A 620 -4.20 14.28 -6.68
CA GLN A 620 -4.94 13.50 -5.73
C GLN A 620 -4.05 13.10 -4.55
N ARG A 621 -4.64 12.54 -3.52
CA ARG A 621 -3.97 12.00 -2.33
C ARG A 621 -4.05 10.48 -2.32
N LEU A 622 -2.94 9.82 -2.00
CA LEU A 622 -2.91 8.37 -1.83
C LEU A 622 -3.92 7.93 -0.75
N GLY A 623 -4.04 8.72 0.31
CA GLY A 623 -4.98 8.49 1.41
C GLY A 623 -6.44 8.49 1.02
N THR A 624 -6.81 9.04 -0.16
CA THR A 624 -8.19 8.98 -0.67
C THR A 624 -8.52 7.68 -1.40
N LEU A 625 -7.53 6.81 -1.66
CA LEU A 625 -7.69 5.57 -2.39
C LEU A 625 -8.02 4.41 -1.45
N VAL A 626 -9.28 4.03 -1.37
CA VAL A 626 -9.76 3.00 -0.45
C VAL A 626 -9.67 1.61 -1.12
N PRO A 627 -8.95 0.64 -0.53
CA PRO A 627 -8.85 -0.71 -1.09
C PRO A 627 -10.23 -1.37 -1.26
N GLY A 628 -10.53 -1.83 -2.47
CA GLY A 628 -11.74 -2.57 -2.78
C GLY A 628 -13.02 -1.74 -2.89
N LEU A 629 -12.96 -0.41 -2.81
CA LEU A 629 -14.15 0.45 -2.83
C LEU A 629 -15.06 0.18 -4.04
N LEU A 630 -14.48 0.09 -5.24
CA LEU A 630 -15.25 -0.17 -6.48
C LEU A 630 -15.90 -1.54 -6.48
N ARG A 631 -15.26 -2.53 -5.83
CA ARG A 631 -15.81 -3.88 -5.68
C ARG A 631 -16.94 -3.92 -4.66
N ASP A 632 -16.79 -3.23 -3.52
CA ASP A 632 -17.65 -3.41 -2.35
C ASP A 632 -18.80 -2.41 -2.31
N VAL A 633 -18.59 -1.19 -2.79
CA VAL A 633 -19.56 -0.08 -2.76
C VAL A 633 -19.91 0.40 -4.17
N GLY A 634 -18.91 0.72 -4.97
CA GLY A 634 -19.01 1.33 -6.29
C GLY A 634 -18.15 2.59 -6.40
N ASP A 635 -18.34 3.37 -7.44
CA ASP A 635 -17.57 4.59 -7.72
C ASP A 635 -18.12 5.81 -6.93
N VAL A 636 -17.47 6.96 -7.07
CA VAL A 636 -17.83 8.24 -6.42
C VAL A 636 -19.33 8.53 -6.58
N GLY A 637 -19.91 8.36 -7.78
CA GLY A 637 -21.33 8.56 -8.00
C GLY A 637 -22.24 7.60 -7.20
N HIS A 638 -21.81 6.37 -6.92
CA HIS A 638 -22.56 5.44 -6.07
C HIS A 638 -22.54 5.86 -4.60
N VAL A 639 -21.39 6.39 -4.11
CA VAL A 639 -21.28 6.96 -2.76
C VAL A 639 -22.14 8.21 -2.65
N ALA A 640 -22.10 9.09 -3.67
CA ALA A 640 -22.89 10.30 -3.73
C ALA A 640 -24.40 10.03 -3.67
N ALA A 641 -24.88 8.95 -4.28
CA ALA A 641 -26.28 8.56 -4.22
C ALA A 641 -26.78 8.28 -2.80
N LEU A 642 -25.92 7.84 -1.88
CA LEU A 642 -26.25 7.59 -0.47
C LEU A 642 -26.58 8.88 0.31
N ILE A 643 -26.31 10.06 -0.27
CA ILE A 643 -26.63 11.36 0.34
C ILE A 643 -28.11 11.70 0.11
N ALA A 644 -28.70 11.23 -0.97
CA ALA A 644 -30.11 11.48 -1.28
C ALA A 644 -31.03 11.14 -0.09
N PRO A 645 -32.05 11.96 0.21
CA PRO A 645 -32.57 13.11 -0.55
C PRO A 645 -31.95 14.48 -0.18
N ARG A 646 -30.85 14.53 0.61
CA ARG A 646 -30.23 15.77 1.09
C ARG A 646 -29.49 16.51 -0.04
N PRO A 647 -29.43 17.86 0.01
CA PRO A 647 -28.77 18.66 -1.02
C PRO A 647 -27.30 18.26 -1.26
N LEU A 648 -26.95 18.04 -2.52
CA LEU A 648 -25.59 17.77 -2.98
C LEU A 648 -25.23 18.70 -4.15
N THR A 649 -24.14 19.44 -4.02
CA THR A 649 -23.58 20.23 -5.11
C THR A 649 -22.18 19.73 -5.45
N VAL A 650 -21.90 19.51 -6.73
CA VAL A 650 -20.56 19.18 -7.24
C VAL A 650 -20.17 20.23 -8.26
N THR A 651 -19.11 20.99 -7.95
CA THR A 651 -18.66 22.14 -8.72
C THR A 651 -17.26 21.87 -9.28
N ASN A 652 -17.08 22.05 -10.58
CA ASN A 652 -15.79 21.98 -11.29
C ASN A 652 -14.93 20.74 -10.93
N PRO A 653 -15.50 19.53 -10.93
CA PRO A 653 -14.73 18.35 -10.55
C PRO A 653 -13.58 18.08 -11.53
N VAL A 654 -12.61 17.28 -11.08
CA VAL A 654 -11.45 16.90 -11.87
C VAL A 654 -11.44 15.41 -12.21
N LEU A 655 -10.81 15.07 -13.35
CA LEU A 655 -10.51 13.70 -13.74
C LEU A 655 -9.34 13.15 -12.91
N GLY A 656 -9.10 11.83 -12.97
CA GLY A 656 -7.98 11.19 -12.30
C GLY A 656 -6.62 11.82 -12.60
N ASN A 657 -6.41 12.31 -13.81
CA ASN A 657 -5.19 13.01 -14.25
C ASN A 657 -5.09 14.47 -13.79
N GLY A 658 -6.03 14.96 -12.96
CA GLY A 658 -6.07 16.32 -12.43
C GLY A 658 -6.64 17.38 -13.38
N LYS A 659 -7.00 17.03 -14.61
CA LYS A 659 -7.62 17.97 -15.56
C LYS A 659 -9.09 18.21 -15.20
N PRO A 660 -9.65 19.41 -15.46
CA PRO A 660 -11.07 19.68 -15.29
C PRO A 660 -11.93 18.65 -16.02
N ALA A 661 -12.96 18.15 -15.36
CA ALA A 661 -13.89 17.20 -15.97
C ALA A 661 -14.92 17.95 -16.83
N PRO A 662 -15.05 17.64 -18.13
CA PRO A 662 -16.12 18.19 -18.94
C PRO A 662 -17.50 17.82 -18.39
N ILE A 663 -18.51 18.68 -18.57
CA ILE A 663 -19.88 18.44 -18.07
C ILE A 663 -20.47 17.10 -18.49
N GLY A 664 -20.12 16.60 -19.69
CA GLY A 664 -20.56 15.28 -20.16
C GLY A 664 -19.99 14.14 -19.31
N ARG A 665 -18.72 14.24 -18.92
CA ARG A 665 -18.07 13.25 -18.03
C ARG A 665 -18.63 13.33 -16.61
N LEU A 666 -18.88 14.53 -16.10
CA LEU A 666 -19.51 14.72 -14.79
C LEU A 666 -20.92 14.06 -14.79
N ARG A 667 -21.75 14.36 -15.77
CA ARG A 667 -23.09 13.76 -15.88
C ARG A 667 -23.05 12.25 -16.01
N GLN A 668 -22.09 11.70 -16.73
CA GLN A 668 -21.89 10.25 -16.87
C GLN A 668 -21.48 9.61 -15.53
N ALA A 669 -20.51 10.17 -14.83
CA ALA A 669 -20.03 9.63 -13.56
C ALA A 669 -21.10 9.69 -12.45
N PHE A 670 -21.98 10.69 -12.49
CA PHE A 670 -23.09 10.89 -11.55
C PHE A 670 -24.46 10.45 -12.07
N GLU A 671 -24.49 9.64 -13.12
CA GLU A 671 -25.75 9.12 -13.66
C GLU A 671 -26.53 8.32 -12.62
N TYR A 672 -25.87 7.41 -11.91
CA TYR A 672 -26.46 6.65 -10.81
C TYR A 672 -26.98 7.56 -9.67
N THR A 673 -26.25 8.63 -9.34
CA THR A 673 -26.68 9.62 -8.35
C THR A 673 -27.93 10.35 -8.80
N ARG A 674 -27.95 10.82 -10.05
CA ARG A 674 -29.10 11.54 -10.61
C ARG A 674 -30.37 10.67 -10.53
N ASP A 675 -30.29 9.41 -10.95
CA ASP A 675 -31.44 8.50 -10.92
C ASP A 675 -31.92 8.22 -9.51
N ALA A 676 -31.00 8.15 -8.53
CA ALA A 676 -31.35 8.04 -7.11
C ALA A 676 -32.16 9.24 -6.63
N TYR A 677 -31.75 10.49 -6.99
CA TYR A 677 -32.49 11.69 -6.63
C TYR A 677 -33.84 11.79 -7.38
N GLU A 678 -33.88 11.42 -8.66
CA GLU A 678 -35.11 11.36 -9.44
C GLU A 678 -36.12 10.35 -8.87
N SER A 679 -35.64 9.17 -8.44
CA SER A 679 -36.52 8.14 -7.85
C SER A 679 -37.17 8.55 -6.51
N LEU A 680 -36.62 9.55 -5.86
CA LEU A 680 -37.10 10.12 -4.60
C LEU A 680 -37.86 11.47 -4.77
N ASP A 681 -38.14 11.88 -6.01
CA ASP A 681 -38.72 13.20 -6.37
C ASP A 681 -37.91 14.39 -5.80
N LYS A 682 -36.58 14.25 -5.81
CA LYS A 682 -35.63 15.24 -5.26
C LYS A 682 -34.55 15.68 -6.26
N ALA A 683 -34.84 15.59 -7.56
CA ALA A 683 -33.92 15.97 -8.62
C ALA A 683 -33.34 17.39 -8.47
N SER A 684 -34.12 18.33 -7.91
CA SER A 684 -33.69 19.72 -7.66
C SER A 684 -32.59 19.87 -6.59
N GLU A 685 -32.45 18.88 -5.71
CA GLU A 685 -31.46 18.85 -4.64
C GLU A 685 -30.05 18.43 -5.13
N LEU A 686 -29.94 17.88 -6.34
CA LEU A 686 -28.67 17.56 -6.98
C LEU A 686 -28.26 18.64 -7.97
N ARG A 687 -27.12 19.27 -7.73
CA ARG A 687 -26.53 20.27 -8.62
C ARG A 687 -25.16 19.82 -9.13
N LEU A 688 -25.04 19.68 -10.44
CA LEU A 688 -23.79 19.32 -11.15
C LEU A 688 -23.36 20.51 -12.00
N VAL A 689 -22.31 21.22 -11.59
CA VAL A 689 -21.92 22.53 -12.12
C VAL A 689 -20.52 22.47 -12.69
N VAL A 690 -20.35 23.00 -13.92
CA VAL A 690 -19.05 23.28 -14.54
C VAL A 690 -19.10 24.72 -15.02
N THR A 691 -18.22 25.58 -14.51
CA THR A 691 -18.21 27.03 -14.79
C THR A 691 -17.11 27.45 -15.76
N HIS A 692 -16.38 26.52 -16.36
CA HIS A 692 -15.27 26.76 -17.31
C HIS A 692 -15.72 26.63 -18.76
#